data_87778af358d11396de241ec0c961d6ab
#
_entry.id   87778af358d11396de241ec0c961d6ab
#
_cell.length_a   1.000
_cell.length_b   1.000
_cell.length_c   1.000
_cell.angle_alpha   90.00
_cell.angle_beta   90.00
_cell.angle_gamma   90.00
#
_symmetry.space_group_name_H-M   'P 1'
#
loop_
_entity.id
_entity.type
_entity.pdbx_description
1 polymer ?
#
loop_
_entity_poly.entity_id
_entity_poly.type
_entity_poly.pdbx_seq_one_letter_code
_entity_poly.pdbx_strand_id
1 'polypeptide(L)'
;MGVHGFTTFVEGNRNFLSDVRFRGSRLVVDGSSLYFNLYLKHGLDRQHGGDYDAFASLVHEFLTALEVCGIEPYVVLDGGIDPSNKKFDTLQQRLQSRIKEAENISQGRNGSVLPILTRQVFIEVLIQEGVSLVQCLAEADWDIACLAHQWRCPVLSNDSDFFIFDLPGGYMPLNFFQWTNINGKALHRYIPARCYTTKGLCHFYGGMNPELLPLCAVLTGNDYGTPTEAETLRYLIDKRNGSHKSPSSRIDVLLRWLSSFSSSVEALAEVRRLMRENSGGNRKMEKGGLSSQLQEAMNEYHVTPHSPLTCWFTEYKVPERHRSTLPQCLSAVAIQGCLAPLVVDALVMRRVLLNPQVENSRQQSSHCCARAIRQAIYGILLLEGWQGGPVRSQQFGVQDSFTQRGRGGQVHGEFQFHQQSGGNERFSNDQGAVAPAQQVSSTPICVEEFDRLNLNLKRNQVKPQRLKSHLHVDTLSKVSETHRREALFEVLRVDPSALTHLPDNMWLPVAVTSFWLQEAVPKPSELQLQALVLGMVYGEIVLIEQSGTVYYEIPVPKRKWFEERRLIGQLDQIRVRSSRHRLDVAGAHSFSQWQACLWSARSLNQLLLLPEVSLLHLFSGTMVHGVLNYLKSGGTVEHMLPEFSFALYSTLLHAVKNCSSKPRPSSGGAGRGRGGERGRRGRGAVGQTRGRGRGPRRRGNDGISNRFAALELND
;
A
#
# COMPACT_ATOMS: atom_id res chain seq x y z
N MET A 1 8.40 -5.49 -10.00
CA MET A 1 7.48 -6.48 -9.48
C MET A 1 7.51 -7.66 -10.43
N GLY A 2 7.13 -8.84 -10.00
CA GLY A 2 7.08 -10.02 -10.84
C GLY A 2 8.45 -10.66 -11.15
N VAL A 3 8.63 -11.14 -12.38
CA VAL A 3 9.82 -11.93 -12.78
C VAL A 3 11.05 -11.06 -12.99
N HIS A 4 12.13 -11.41 -12.31
CA HIS A 4 13.36 -10.61 -12.27
C HIS A 4 14.03 -10.43 -13.64
N GLY A 5 14.16 -9.18 -14.11
CA GLY A 5 14.83 -8.84 -15.36
C GLY A 5 14.05 -9.16 -16.63
N PHE A 6 12.85 -9.75 -16.52
CA PHE A 6 12.06 -10.15 -17.68
C PHE A 6 11.56 -8.97 -18.49
N THR A 7 11.14 -7.87 -17.81
CA THR A 7 10.77 -6.61 -18.46
C THR A 7 11.92 -6.11 -19.36
N THR A 8 13.13 -5.97 -18.80
CA THR A 8 14.31 -5.52 -19.57
C THR A 8 14.64 -6.46 -20.72
N PHE A 9 14.45 -7.76 -20.52
CA PHE A 9 14.65 -8.76 -21.56
C PHE A 9 13.68 -8.60 -22.73
N VAL A 10 12.37 -8.46 -22.44
CA VAL A 10 11.35 -8.31 -23.49
C VAL A 10 11.41 -6.95 -24.16
N GLU A 11 11.52 -5.87 -23.39
CA GLU A 11 11.58 -4.49 -23.91
C GLU A 11 12.86 -4.23 -24.73
N GLY A 12 13.95 -4.89 -24.36
CA GLY A 12 15.23 -4.81 -25.10
C GLY A 12 15.24 -5.55 -26.44
N ASN A 13 14.22 -6.36 -26.74
CA ASN A 13 14.13 -7.10 -28.00
C ASN A 13 12.88 -6.73 -28.80
N ARG A 14 13.08 -6.01 -29.90
CA ARG A 14 11.99 -5.53 -30.76
C ARG A 14 11.09 -6.64 -31.33
N ASN A 15 11.57 -7.87 -31.38
CA ASN A 15 10.82 -9.02 -31.94
C ASN A 15 9.72 -9.54 -31.01
N PHE A 16 9.73 -9.17 -29.72
CA PHE A 16 8.77 -9.67 -28.75
C PHE A 16 7.54 -8.77 -28.57
N LEU A 17 7.61 -7.54 -29.06
CA LEU A 17 6.54 -6.55 -28.97
C LEU A 17 6.07 -6.12 -30.36
N SER A 18 4.81 -6.38 -30.67
CA SER A 18 4.17 -5.98 -31.94
C SER A 18 3.52 -4.61 -31.82
N ASP A 19 3.71 -3.73 -32.78
CA ASP A 19 3.02 -2.45 -32.83
C ASP A 19 1.52 -2.65 -33.12
N VAL A 20 0.67 -2.00 -32.31
CA VAL A 20 -0.80 -2.12 -32.38
C VAL A 20 -1.45 -0.74 -32.41
N ARG A 21 -2.47 -0.59 -33.24
CA ARG A 21 -3.41 0.56 -33.25
C ARG A 21 -4.61 0.21 -32.39
N PHE A 22 -4.55 0.48 -31.09
CA PHE A 22 -5.53 0.01 -30.16
C PHE A 22 -6.76 0.91 -30.09
N ARG A 23 -7.95 0.35 -30.31
CA ARG A 23 -9.25 1.03 -30.30
C ARG A 23 -10.42 0.05 -30.30
N GLY A 24 -11.62 0.51 -29.91
CA GLY A 24 -12.89 -0.21 -30.08
C GLY A 24 -12.87 -1.59 -29.43
N SER A 25 -12.26 -1.73 -28.26
CA SER A 25 -12.07 -3.01 -27.59
C SER A 25 -12.16 -2.88 -26.08
N ARG A 26 -12.47 -4.00 -25.43
CA ARG A 26 -12.31 -4.12 -23.97
C ARG A 26 -10.83 -4.12 -23.61
N LEU A 27 -10.54 -3.56 -22.44
CA LEU A 27 -9.20 -3.49 -21.87
C LEU A 27 -9.27 -3.82 -20.38
N VAL A 28 -8.65 -4.91 -19.94
CA VAL A 28 -8.48 -5.19 -18.51
C VAL A 28 -7.27 -4.43 -18.02
N VAL A 29 -7.49 -3.56 -17.04
CA VAL A 29 -6.47 -2.64 -16.53
C VAL A 29 -6.08 -3.05 -15.12
N ASP A 30 -4.78 -3.30 -14.91
CA ASP A 30 -4.19 -3.35 -13.59
C ASP A 30 -4.20 -1.93 -12.99
N GLY A 31 -5.20 -1.67 -12.15
CA GLY A 31 -5.41 -0.36 -11.58
C GLY A 31 -4.27 0.07 -10.67
N SER A 32 -3.64 -0.89 -9.96
CA SER A 32 -2.50 -0.61 -9.08
C SER A 32 -1.29 -0.15 -9.88
N SER A 33 -0.95 -0.85 -10.95
CA SER A 33 0.12 -0.45 -11.86
C SER A 33 -0.18 0.89 -12.54
N LEU A 34 -1.45 1.12 -12.92
CA LEU A 34 -1.86 2.35 -13.61
C LEU A 34 -1.69 3.59 -12.72
N TYR A 35 -2.26 3.62 -11.49
CA TYR A 35 -2.15 4.83 -10.67
C TYR A 35 -0.71 5.12 -10.21
N PHE A 36 0.11 4.08 -10.00
CA PHE A 36 1.55 4.25 -9.77
C PHE A 36 2.24 4.91 -10.98
N ASN A 37 1.96 4.40 -12.19
CA ASN A 37 2.53 4.92 -13.43
C ASN A 37 2.12 6.37 -13.67
N LEU A 38 0.82 6.67 -13.61
CA LEU A 38 0.30 8.02 -13.82
C LEU A 38 0.90 9.01 -12.83
N TYR A 39 0.95 8.66 -11.53
CA TYR A 39 1.47 9.58 -10.52
C TYR A 39 2.97 9.84 -10.68
N LEU A 40 3.76 8.78 -10.88
CA LEU A 40 5.22 8.89 -10.84
C LEU A 40 5.86 9.37 -12.14
N LYS A 41 5.22 9.19 -13.30
CA LYS A 41 5.81 9.52 -14.60
C LYS A 41 5.39 10.86 -15.20
N HIS A 42 4.33 11.47 -14.70
CA HIS A 42 3.79 12.70 -15.28
C HIS A 42 4.17 13.97 -14.50
N GLY A 43 5.27 13.95 -13.76
CA GLY A 43 5.86 15.14 -13.13
C GLY A 43 5.09 15.68 -11.91
N LEU A 44 4.18 14.91 -11.34
CA LEU A 44 3.44 15.30 -10.15
C LEU A 44 4.36 15.38 -8.92
N ASP A 45 4.00 16.25 -7.98
CA ASP A 45 4.81 16.48 -6.79
C ASP A 45 4.84 15.26 -5.86
N ARG A 46 6.03 14.87 -5.45
CA ARG A 46 6.29 13.77 -4.50
C ARG A 46 6.83 14.25 -3.17
N GLN A 47 7.19 15.52 -3.08
CA GLN A 47 7.97 16.07 -1.97
C GLN A 47 7.06 16.68 -0.89
N HIS A 48 5.94 17.27 -1.28
CA HIS A 48 5.08 18.05 -0.41
C HIS A 48 3.81 17.30 0.04
N GLY A 49 3.79 15.97 -0.07
CA GLY A 49 2.67 15.14 0.39
C GLY A 49 1.61 14.85 -0.67
N GLY A 50 1.81 15.31 -1.92
CA GLY A 50 1.00 14.99 -3.08
C GLY A 50 0.12 16.14 -3.59
N ASP A 51 -0.07 16.18 -4.91
CA ASP A 51 -0.99 17.08 -5.62
C ASP A 51 -2.17 16.24 -6.13
N TYR A 52 -3.18 16.05 -5.29
CA TYR A 52 -4.30 15.16 -5.60
C TYR A 52 -5.26 15.74 -6.64
N ASP A 53 -5.43 17.06 -6.69
CA ASP A 53 -6.18 17.77 -7.72
C ASP A 53 -5.57 17.61 -9.11
N ALA A 54 -4.27 17.80 -9.24
CA ALA A 54 -3.57 17.57 -10.51
C ALA A 54 -3.57 16.09 -10.91
N PHE A 55 -3.46 15.19 -9.93
CA PHE A 55 -3.55 13.75 -10.20
C PHE A 55 -4.96 13.34 -10.68
N ALA A 56 -6.00 13.86 -10.06
CA ALA A 56 -7.39 13.60 -10.49
C ALA A 56 -7.61 14.06 -11.94
N SER A 57 -7.13 15.26 -12.30
CA SER A 57 -7.18 15.76 -13.68
C SER A 57 -6.46 14.84 -14.66
N LEU A 58 -5.28 14.33 -14.28
CA LEU A 58 -4.51 13.41 -15.11
C LEU A 58 -5.23 12.06 -15.33
N VAL A 59 -5.90 11.53 -14.31
CA VAL A 59 -6.72 10.32 -14.42
C VAL A 59 -7.90 10.57 -15.37
N HIS A 60 -8.58 11.70 -15.24
CA HIS A 60 -9.66 12.10 -16.14
C HIS A 60 -9.18 12.20 -17.59
N GLU A 61 -8.04 12.84 -17.86
CA GLU A 61 -7.44 12.90 -19.19
C GLU A 61 -7.15 11.51 -19.78
N PHE A 62 -6.63 10.60 -18.95
CA PHE A 62 -6.39 9.21 -19.36
C PHE A 62 -7.72 8.51 -19.76
N LEU A 63 -8.76 8.64 -18.95
CA LEU A 63 -10.06 8.02 -19.23
C LEU A 63 -10.72 8.62 -20.49
N THR A 64 -10.65 9.92 -20.67
CA THR A 64 -11.11 10.61 -21.90
C THR A 64 -10.35 10.10 -23.13
N ALA A 65 -9.06 9.84 -23.02
CA ALA A 65 -8.29 9.27 -24.13
C ALA A 65 -8.77 7.87 -24.53
N LEU A 66 -9.18 7.04 -23.55
CA LEU A 66 -9.77 5.73 -23.81
C LEU A 66 -11.15 5.86 -24.49
N GLU A 67 -12.02 6.72 -23.94
CA GLU A 67 -13.37 6.97 -24.44
C GLU A 67 -13.35 7.43 -25.90
N VAL A 68 -12.53 8.43 -26.22
CA VAL A 68 -12.38 8.97 -27.58
C VAL A 68 -11.93 7.90 -28.59
N CYS A 69 -11.24 6.85 -28.14
CA CYS A 69 -10.82 5.71 -28.97
C CYS A 69 -11.81 4.53 -28.91
N GLY A 70 -12.94 4.67 -28.22
CA GLY A 70 -13.94 3.61 -28.03
C GLY A 70 -13.39 2.41 -27.25
N ILE A 71 -12.46 2.62 -26.34
CA ILE A 71 -11.87 1.59 -25.49
C ILE A 71 -12.67 1.53 -24.19
N GLU A 72 -13.12 0.34 -23.82
CA GLU A 72 -13.90 0.08 -22.61
C GLU A 72 -12.99 -0.49 -21.51
N PRO A 73 -12.61 0.31 -20.49
CA PRO A 73 -11.73 -0.13 -19.43
C PRO A 73 -12.48 -0.92 -18.34
N TYR A 74 -11.90 -2.01 -17.89
CA TYR A 74 -12.29 -2.78 -16.71
C TYR A 74 -11.13 -2.78 -15.73
N VAL A 75 -11.25 -1.98 -14.68
CA VAL A 75 -10.16 -1.74 -13.73
C VAL A 75 -10.22 -2.74 -12.58
N VAL A 76 -9.12 -3.44 -12.36
CA VAL A 76 -8.98 -4.39 -11.25
C VAL A 76 -7.90 -3.86 -10.30
N LEU A 77 -8.21 -3.78 -9.01
CA LEU A 77 -7.36 -3.24 -7.97
C LEU A 77 -6.90 -4.34 -7.01
N ASP A 78 -5.65 -4.25 -6.57
CA ASP A 78 -5.20 -5.02 -5.43
C ASP A 78 -6.00 -4.69 -4.17
N GLY A 79 -6.22 -5.72 -3.35
CA GLY A 79 -6.79 -5.59 -2.02
C GLY A 79 -5.73 -5.54 -0.93
N GLY A 80 -5.87 -6.40 0.06
CA GLY A 80 -4.99 -6.52 1.21
C GLY A 80 -3.84 -7.54 1.03
N ILE A 81 -3.28 -7.95 2.16
CA ILE A 81 -2.20 -8.93 2.25
C ILE A 81 -2.76 -10.32 1.93
N ASP A 82 -2.05 -11.07 1.09
CA ASP A 82 -2.43 -12.45 0.75
C ASP A 82 -2.38 -13.35 2.01
N PRO A 83 -3.49 -14.08 2.33
CA PRO A 83 -3.54 -14.99 3.46
C PRO A 83 -2.53 -16.13 3.43
N SER A 84 -2.01 -16.49 2.24
CA SER A 84 -0.96 -17.52 2.10
C SER A 84 0.40 -17.10 2.66
N ASN A 85 0.59 -15.81 2.94
CA ASN A 85 1.87 -15.23 3.38
C ASN A 85 3.05 -15.34 2.37
N LYS A 86 2.84 -15.90 1.19
CA LYS A 86 3.93 -16.16 0.21
C LYS A 86 4.72 -14.90 -0.18
N LYS A 87 4.05 -13.75 -0.28
CA LYS A 87 4.68 -12.47 -0.64
C LYS A 87 4.99 -11.55 0.56
N PHE A 88 4.73 -11.96 1.80
CA PHE A 88 4.81 -11.06 2.95
C PHE A 88 6.22 -10.52 3.20
N ASP A 89 7.24 -11.34 3.08
CA ASP A 89 8.65 -10.91 3.21
C ASP A 89 9.03 -9.90 2.12
N THR A 90 8.56 -10.12 0.89
CA THR A 90 8.73 -9.17 -0.22
C THR A 90 8.05 -7.82 0.06
N LEU A 91 6.83 -7.84 0.63
CA LEU A 91 6.12 -6.63 1.03
C LEU A 91 6.88 -5.86 2.12
N GLN A 92 7.45 -6.55 3.12
CA GLN A 92 8.28 -5.92 4.15
C GLN A 92 9.55 -5.30 3.56
N GLN A 93 10.25 -6.00 2.65
CA GLN A 93 11.44 -5.47 1.97
C GLN A 93 11.10 -4.22 1.13
N ARG A 94 9.98 -4.24 0.41
CA ARG A 94 9.49 -3.07 -0.34
C ARG A 94 9.18 -1.90 0.59
N LEU A 95 8.52 -2.17 1.72
CA LEU A 95 8.21 -1.13 2.72
C LEU A 95 9.51 -0.53 3.30
N GLN A 96 10.50 -1.37 3.62
CA GLN A 96 11.82 -0.93 4.08
C GLN A 96 12.55 -0.07 3.02
N SER A 97 12.43 -0.40 1.74
CA SER A 97 12.99 0.41 0.65
C SER A 97 12.30 1.77 0.55
N ARG A 98 10.96 1.78 0.60
CA ARG A 98 10.16 3.03 0.56
C ARG A 98 10.47 3.98 1.72
N ILE A 99 10.80 3.45 2.92
CA ILE A 99 11.27 4.29 4.05
C ILE A 99 12.55 5.06 3.66
N LYS A 100 13.51 4.39 3.01
CA LYS A 100 14.76 5.02 2.56
C LYS A 100 14.52 6.03 1.44
N GLU A 101 13.61 5.72 0.53
CA GLU A 101 13.23 6.60 -0.57
C GLU A 101 12.51 7.87 -0.07
N ALA A 102 11.61 7.74 0.92
CA ALA A 102 10.97 8.89 1.57
C ALA A 102 12.00 9.81 2.23
N GLU A 103 13.02 9.25 2.90
CA GLU A 103 14.14 10.02 3.44
C GLU A 103 14.95 10.71 2.34
N ASN A 104 15.22 10.03 1.22
CA ASN A 104 15.92 10.65 0.10
C ASN A 104 15.15 11.86 -0.43
N ILE A 105 13.84 11.73 -0.64
CA ILE A 105 12.97 12.83 -1.10
C ILE A 105 12.99 13.98 -0.08
N SER A 106 12.90 13.69 1.23
CA SER A 106 12.94 14.71 2.28
C SER A 106 14.24 15.52 2.28
N GLN A 107 15.32 14.95 1.77
CA GLN A 107 16.64 15.57 1.61
C GLN A 107 16.86 16.20 0.22
N GLY A 108 15.83 16.24 -0.64
CA GLY A 108 15.94 16.75 -2.01
C GLY A 108 16.67 15.83 -2.98
N ARG A 109 16.78 14.53 -2.66
CA ARG A 109 17.31 13.49 -3.53
C ARG A 109 16.19 12.73 -4.24
N ASN A 110 16.52 11.96 -5.26
CA ASN A 110 15.56 11.15 -6.00
C ASN A 110 14.98 10.02 -5.13
N GLY A 111 13.70 9.71 -5.34
CA GLY A 111 12.98 8.63 -4.72
C GLY A 111 11.58 8.47 -5.34
N SER A 112 10.96 7.32 -5.14
CA SER A 112 9.67 6.95 -5.74
C SER A 112 8.68 6.53 -4.65
N VAL A 113 8.22 7.49 -3.85
CA VAL A 113 7.19 7.27 -2.84
C VAL A 113 5.88 7.88 -3.32
N LEU A 114 4.84 7.05 -3.32
CA LEU A 114 3.49 7.48 -3.68
C LEU A 114 2.83 8.16 -2.48
N PRO A 115 2.22 9.34 -2.65
CA PRO A 115 1.43 9.98 -1.59
C PRO A 115 0.29 9.09 -1.10
N ILE A 116 0.01 9.14 0.20
CA ILE A 116 -0.81 8.14 0.90
C ILE A 116 -2.27 8.08 0.42
N LEU A 117 -2.83 9.17 -0.10
CA LEU A 117 -4.22 9.23 -0.57
C LEU A 117 -4.38 8.99 -2.08
N THR A 118 -3.28 8.77 -2.83
CA THR A 118 -3.33 8.61 -4.30
C THR A 118 -4.28 7.51 -4.75
N ARG A 119 -4.27 6.34 -4.08
CA ARG A 119 -5.16 5.23 -4.40
C ARG A 119 -6.63 5.62 -4.23
N GLN A 120 -6.95 6.33 -3.16
CA GLN A 120 -8.32 6.76 -2.86
C GLN A 120 -8.83 7.77 -3.88
N VAL A 121 -8.00 8.74 -4.26
CA VAL A 121 -8.31 9.72 -5.31
C VAL A 121 -8.52 9.03 -6.66
N PHE A 122 -7.68 8.04 -7.00
CA PHE A 122 -7.87 7.26 -8.22
C PHE A 122 -9.22 6.54 -8.27
N ILE A 123 -9.60 5.86 -7.18
CA ILE A 123 -10.87 5.15 -7.08
C ILE A 123 -12.05 6.14 -7.18
N GLU A 124 -11.94 7.29 -6.53
CA GLU A 124 -12.96 8.32 -6.55
C GLU A 124 -13.22 8.84 -7.96
N VAL A 125 -12.17 9.12 -8.73
CA VAL A 125 -12.32 9.53 -10.14
C VAL A 125 -12.96 8.41 -10.98
N LEU A 126 -12.53 7.14 -10.81
CA LEU A 126 -13.14 6.02 -11.54
C LEU A 126 -14.65 5.90 -11.26
N ILE A 127 -15.06 6.09 -10.01
CA ILE A 127 -16.48 6.03 -9.62
C ILE A 127 -17.25 7.21 -10.23
N GLN A 128 -16.69 8.42 -10.19
CA GLN A 128 -17.32 9.62 -10.77
C GLN A 128 -17.50 9.51 -12.28
N GLU A 129 -16.52 8.93 -12.98
CA GLU A 129 -16.56 8.70 -14.42
C GLU A 129 -17.36 7.43 -14.81
N GLY A 130 -17.94 6.73 -13.85
CA GLY A 130 -18.74 5.51 -14.11
C GLY A 130 -17.92 4.33 -14.66
N VAL A 131 -16.61 4.30 -14.44
CA VAL A 131 -15.74 3.24 -14.93
C VAL A 131 -15.97 1.95 -14.13
N SER A 132 -16.11 0.83 -14.86
CA SER A 132 -16.23 -0.49 -14.27
C SER A 132 -14.98 -0.86 -13.46
N LEU A 133 -15.12 -1.00 -12.16
CA LEU A 133 -14.01 -1.33 -11.27
C LEU A 133 -14.33 -2.47 -10.31
N VAL A 134 -13.29 -3.16 -9.87
CA VAL A 134 -13.35 -4.19 -8.83
C VAL A 134 -12.07 -4.13 -7.98
N GLN A 135 -12.21 -4.32 -6.67
CA GLN A 135 -11.09 -4.56 -5.76
C GLN A 135 -11.06 -6.03 -5.37
N CYS A 136 -9.93 -6.69 -5.59
CA CYS A 136 -9.68 -8.04 -5.09
C CYS A 136 -9.51 -8.05 -3.56
N LEU A 137 -9.57 -9.22 -2.94
CA LEU A 137 -9.30 -9.35 -1.49
C LEU A 137 -7.81 -9.25 -1.17
N ALA A 138 -6.97 -9.72 -2.09
CA ALA A 138 -5.52 -9.73 -2.02
C ALA A 138 -4.94 -9.21 -3.34
N GLU A 139 -3.85 -9.80 -3.85
CA GLU A 139 -3.28 -9.42 -5.14
C GLU A 139 -4.20 -9.74 -6.30
N ALA A 140 -4.18 -8.90 -7.32
CA ALA A 140 -5.10 -8.92 -8.45
C ALA A 140 -4.55 -9.68 -9.69
N ASP A 141 -3.26 -9.98 -9.76
CA ASP A 141 -2.57 -10.45 -10.97
C ASP A 141 -3.26 -11.67 -11.59
N TRP A 142 -3.57 -12.69 -10.77
CA TRP A 142 -4.24 -13.89 -11.22
C TRP A 142 -5.69 -13.62 -11.66
N ASP A 143 -6.42 -12.83 -10.91
CA ASP A 143 -7.81 -12.45 -11.23
C ASP A 143 -7.88 -11.65 -12.55
N ILE A 144 -6.93 -10.73 -12.78
CA ILE A 144 -6.74 -9.97 -14.03
C ILE A 144 -6.48 -10.92 -15.19
N ALA A 145 -5.53 -11.86 -15.02
CA ALA A 145 -5.17 -12.82 -16.05
C ALA A 145 -6.35 -13.72 -16.43
N CYS A 146 -7.10 -14.25 -15.46
CA CYS A 146 -8.29 -15.07 -15.70
C CYS A 146 -9.39 -14.27 -16.43
N LEU A 147 -9.63 -13.02 -16.04
CA LEU A 147 -10.62 -12.16 -16.67
C LEU A 147 -10.27 -11.86 -18.13
N ALA A 148 -9.03 -11.45 -18.38
CA ALA A 148 -8.53 -11.15 -19.72
C ALA A 148 -8.50 -12.41 -20.61
N HIS A 149 -8.15 -13.57 -20.05
CA HIS A 149 -8.18 -14.86 -20.74
C HIS A 149 -9.60 -15.21 -21.19
N GLN A 150 -10.57 -15.16 -20.26
CA GLN A 150 -11.98 -15.45 -20.56
C GLN A 150 -12.56 -14.51 -21.62
N TRP A 151 -12.26 -13.22 -21.54
CA TRP A 151 -12.79 -12.21 -22.46
C TRP A 151 -11.97 -12.06 -23.75
N ARG A 152 -10.82 -12.73 -23.83
CA ARG A 152 -9.89 -12.63 -24.95
C ARG A 152 -9.51 -11.20 -25.31
N CYS A 153 -9.35 -10.35 -24.29
CA CYS A 153 -8.93 -8.95 -24.43
C CYS A 153 -7.54 -8.74 -23.79
N PRO A 154 -6.84 -7.66 -24.15
CA PRO A 154 -5.52 -7.42 -23.61
C PRO A 154 -5.57 -6.95 -22.16
N VAL A 155 -4.44 -7.15 -21.46
CA VAL A 155 -4.13 -6.60 -20.15
C VAL A 155 -3.22 -5.37 -20.30
N LEU A 156 -3.50 -4.30 -19.57
CA LEU A 156 -2.66 -3.11 -19.45
C LEU A 156 -2.03 -3.05 -18.05
N SER A 157 -0.71 -3.22 -17.95
CA SER A 157 0.05 -3.18 -16.69
C SER A 157 1.53 -2.88 -16.95
N ASN A 158 2.34 -2.73 -15.92
CA ASN A 158 3.81 -2.79 -15.97
C ASN A 158 4.37 -3.97 -15.15
N ASP A 159 3.53 -4.88 -14.66
CA ASP A 159 4.02 -6.05 -13.95
C ASP A 159 4.53 -7.11 -14.93
N SER A 160 5.72 -7.64 -14.68
CA SER A 160 6.36 -8.64 -15.52
C SER A 160 5.77 -10.04 -15.39
N ASP A 161 4.93 -10.30 -14.41
CA ASP A 161 4.20 -11.57 -14.30
C ASP A 161 3.26 -11.77 -15.49
N PHE A 162 2.73 -10.69 -16.09
CA PHE A 162 1.89 -10.76 -17.29
C PHE A 162 2.63 -11.19 -18.57
N PHE A 163 3.96 -11.26 -18.57
CA PHE A 163 4.70 -11.93 -19.63
C PHE A 163 4.63 -13.47 -19.56
N ILE A 164 4.22 -13.99 -18.42
CA ILE A 164 4.20 -15.46 -18.16
C ILE A 164 2.80 -16.03 -18.33
N PHE A 165 1.75 -15.31 -17.90
CA PHE A 165 0.36 -15.74 -18.04
C PHE A 165 -0.01 -15.97 -19.51
N ASP A 166 -0.82 -17.00 -19.78
CA ASP A 166 -1.40 -17.22 -21.10
C ASP A 166 -2.55 -16.24 -21.35
N LEU A 167 -2.25 -15.18 -22.10
CA LEU A 167 -3.18 -14.10 -22.42
C LEU A 167 -3.49 -14.08 -23.92
N PRO A 168 -4.62 -14.69 -24.37
CA PRO A 168 -4.99 -14.73 -25.79
C PRO A 168 -5.16 -13.35 -26.42
N GLY A 169 -5.61 -12.33 -25.66
CA GLY A 169 -5.72 -10.94 -26.09
C GLY A 169 -4.38 -10.17 -26.05
N GLY A 170 -3.36 -10.74 -25.44
CA GLY A 170 -2.04 -10.16 -25.29
C GLY A 170 -1.88 -9.29 -24.03
N TYR A 171 -0.67 -8.81 -23.84
CA TYR A 171 -0.26 -7.92 -22.76
C TYR A 171 0.32 -6.64 -23.32
N MET A 172 -0.15 -5.50 -22.86
CA MET A 172 0.32 -4.18 -23.25
C MET A 172 1.04 -3.53 -22.08
N PRO A 173 2.39 -3.40 -22.11
CA PRO A 173 3.09 -2.65 -21.08
C PRO A 173 2.69 -1.17 -21.13
N LEU A 174 2.37 -0.57 -19.97
CA LEU A 174 1.99 0.84 -19.84
C LEU A 174 3.05 1.79 -20.43
N ASN A 175 4.33 1.39 -20.40
CA ASN A 175 5.44 2.16 -20.99
C ASN A 175 5.29 2.36 -22.51
N PHE A 176 4.57 1.49 -23.20
CA PHE A 176 4.37 1.52 -24.63
C PHE A 176 2.91 1.82 -25.03
N PHE A 177 2.08 2.20 -24.07
CA PHE A 177 0.70 2.61 -24.29
C PHE A 177 0.65 4.14 -24.35
N GLN A 178 0.73 4.70 -25.58
CA GLN A 178 0.91 6.15 -25.82
C GLN A 178 -0.43 6.90 -25.79
N TRP A 179 -1.13 6.86 -24.66
CA TRP A 179 -2.44 7.47 -24.51
C TRP A 179 -2.47 9.00 -24.70
N THR A 180 -1.35 9.70 -24.47
CA THR A 180 -1.22 11.14 -24.74
C THR A 180 -1.02 11.45 -26.22
N ASN A 181 -0.82 10.44 -27.08
CA ASN A 181 -0.58 10.58 -28.51
C ASN A 181 -1.66 9.85 -29.30
N ILE A 182 -2.89 10.38 -29.26
CA ILE A 182 -4.02 9.81 -30.00
C ILE A 182 -3.87 10.11 -31.48
N ASN A 183 -3.95 9.07 -32.32
CA ASN A 183 -3.83 9.16 -33.76
C ASN A 183 -5.14 8.80 -34.48
N GLY A 184 -5.22 9.14 -35.75
CA GLY A 184 -6.40 8.85 -36.60
C GLY A 184 -7.38 10.00 -36.72
N LYS A 185 -8.36 9.86 -37.64
CA LYS A 185 -9.43 10.85 -37.87
C LYS A 185 -10.66 10.46 -37.08
N ALA A 186 -11.37 11.41 -36.53
CA ALA A 186 -12.66 11.29 -35.81
C ALA A 186 -13.11 9.86 -35.40
N LEU A 187 -13.83 9.13 -36.26
CA LEU A 187 -14.36 7.77 -36.00
C LEU A 187 -13.29 6.65 -36.00
N HIS A 188 -12.03 6.95 -36.33
CA HIS A 188 -10.94 6.00 -36.44
C HIS A 188 -9.76 6.33 -35.51
N ARG A 189 -10.04 7.06 -34.43
CA ARG A 189 -9.01 7.37 -33.42
C ARG A 189 -8.52 6.09 -32.75
N TYR A 190 -7.24 6.03 -32.47
CA TYR A 190 -6.60 4.92 -31.80
C TYR A 190 -5.43 5.39 -30.95
N ILE A 191 -5.09 4.62 -29.95
CA ILE A 191 -3.90 4.78 -29.14
C ILE A 191 -2.80 3.89 -29.72
N PRO A 192 -1.62 4.44 -30.12
CA PRO A 192 -0.46 3.61 -30.46
C PRO A 192 0.00 2.83 -29.24
N ALA A 193 0.15 1.53 -29.39
CA ALA A 193 0.60 0.67 -28.30
C ALA A 193 1.50 -0.46 -28.84
N ARG A 194 2.20 -1.14 -27.94
CA ARG A 194 2.88 -2.39 -28.23
C ARG A 194 2.26 -3.53 -27.44
N CYS A 195 2.11 -4.66 -28.09
CA CYS A 195 1.49 -5.83 -27.50
C CYS A 195 2.46 -7.02 -27.52
N TYR A 196 2.58 -7.68 -26.39
CA TYR A 196 3.27 -8.95 -26.20
C TYR A 196 2.28 -10.11 -26.22
N THR A 197 2.72 -11.26 -26.74
CA THR A 197 1.98 -12.52 -26.63
C THR A 197 2.94 -13.66 -26.28
N THR A 198 2.54 -14.55 -25.39
CA THR A 198 3.27 -15.78 -25.06
C THR A 198 3.52 -16.63 -26.31
N LYS A 199 2.54 -16.70 -27.20
CA LYS A 199 2.65 -17.39 -28.49
C LYS A 199 3.78 -16.82 -29.36
N GLY A 200 3.93 -15.48 -29.43
CA GLY A 200 5.00 -14.82 -30.18
C GLY A 200 6.39 -15.15 -29.62
N LEU A 201 6.54 -15.10 -28.29
CA LEU A 201 7.78 -15.49 -27.63
C LEU A 201 8.11 -16.95 -27.87
N CYS A 202 7.16 -17.86 -27.66
CA CYS A 202 7.36 -19.30 -27.88
C CYS A 202 7.72 -19.63 -29.33
N HIS A 203 7.10 -18.96 -30.30
CA HIS A 203 7.45 -19.12 -31.72
C HIS A 203 8.90 -18.72 -32.01
N PHE A 204 9.39 -17.62 -31.42
CA PHE A 204 10.78 -17.17 -31.56
C PHE A 204 11.79 -18.24 -31.05
N TYR A 205 11.42 -18.99 -30.02
CA TYR A 205 12.21 -20.12 -29.48
C TYR A 205 11.85 -21.48 -30.11
N GLY A 206 11.56 -21.48 -31.41
CA GLY A 206 11.38 -22.71 -32.17
C GLY A 206 10.08 -23.48 -31.89
N GLY A 207 9.04 -22.80 -31.39
CA GLY A 207 7.78 -23.43 -31.03
C GLY A 207 7.77 -24.03 -29.61
N MET A 208 8.53 -23.44 -28.69
CA MET A 208 8.57 -23.84 -27.29
C MET A 208 7.16 -24.00 -26.71
N ASN A 209 6.94 -25.05 -25.91
CA ASN A 209 5.66 -25.24 -25.23
C ASN A 209 5.42 -24.11 -24.20
N PRO A 210 4.31 -23.34 -24.26
CA PRO A 210 4.00 -22.25 -23.31
C PRO A 210 3.93 -22.69 -21.85
N GLU A 211 3.60 -23.97 -21.56
CA GLU A 211 3.60 -24.53 -20.21
C GLU A 211 4.96 -24.50 -19.50
N LEU A 212 6.04 -24.19 -20.23
CA LEU A 212 7.39 -24.06 -19.68
C LEU A 212 7.69 -22.64 -19.18
N LEU A 213 6.88 -21.62 -19.54
CA LEU A 213 7.08 -20.25 -19.11
C LEU A 213 6.96 -20.05 -17.59
N PRO A 214 5.99 -20.69 -16.88
CA PRO A 214 5.97 -20.66 -15.42
C PRO A 214 7.26 -21.18 -14.78
N LEU A 215 7.85 -22.25 -15.33
CA LEU A 215 9.15 -22.76 -14.85
C LEU A 215 10.27 -21.75 -15.10
N CYS A 216 10.26 -21.06 -16.25
CA CYS A 216 11.18 -19.96 -16.52
C CYS A 216 11.09 -18.87 -15.47
N ALA A 217 9.86 -18.43 -15.10
CA ALA A 217 9.63 -17.41 -14.08
C ALA A 217 10.18 -17.83 -12.72
N VAL A 218 9.87 -19.04 -12.27
CA VAL A 218 10.34 -19.57 -10.98
C VAL A 218 11.86 -19.69 -10.95
N LEU A 219 12.48 -20.18 -12.01
CA LEU A 219 13.94 -20.30 -12.11
C LEU A 219 14.65 -18.96 -12.26
N THR A 220 14.02 -17.97 -12.86
CA THR A 220 14.57 -16.60 -12.97
C THR A 220 14.48 -15.86 -11.65
N GLY A 221 13.51 -16.22 -10.81
CA GLY A 221 13.15 -15.58 -9.55
C GLY A 221 11.97 -14.65 -9.71
N ASN A 222 10.97 -14.86 -8.89
CA ASN A 222 9.74 -14.09 -8.83
C ASN A 222 9.42 -13.64 -7.39
N ASP A 223 8.29 -12.98 -7.22
CA ASP A 223 7.84 -12.46 -5.93
C ASP A 223 7.27 -13.52 -4.98
N TYR A 224 7.00 -14.74 -5.47
CA TYR A 224 6.43 -15.85 -4.69
C TYR A 224 7.45 -16.68 -3.90
N GLY A 225 8.72 -16.26 -3.94
CA GLY A 225 9.83 -16.94 -3.30
C GLY A 225 10.51 -17.96 -4.24
N THR A 226 11.81 -17.83 -4.34
CA THR A 226 12.63 -18.74 -5.12
C THR A 226 13.20 -19.80 -4.18
N PRO A 227 12.99 -21.10 -4.40
CA PRO A 227 13.67 -22.13 -3.63
C PRO A 227 15.18 -21.89 -3.65
N THR A 228 15.86 -22.08 -2.53
CA THR A 228 17.32 -21.86 -2.41
C THR A 228 18.09 -22.66 -3.46
N GLU A 229 17.54 -23.81 -3.83
CA GLU A 229 18.06 -24.69 -4.86
C GLU A 229 17.96 -24.13 -6.28
N ALA A 230 17.02 -23.22 -6.54
CA ALA A 230 16.87 -22.61 -7.87
C ALA A 230 18.07 -21.73 -8.23
N GLU A 231 18.77 -21.13 -7.28
CA GLU A 231 20.04 -20.42 -7.52
C GLU A 231 21.14 -21.39 -7.95
N THR A 232 21.25 -22.52 -7.27
CA THR A 232 22.19 -23.59 -7.63
C THR A 232 21.89 -24.12 -9.02
N LEU A 233 20.60 -24.32 -9.33
CA LEU A 233 20.19 -24.81 -10.64
C LEU A 233 20.49 -23.80 -11.75
N ARG A 234 20.20 -22.51 -11.53
CA ARG A 234 20.61 -21.44 -12.46
C ARG A 234 22.10 -21.45 -12.74
N TYR A 235 22.90 -21.57 -11.70
CA TYR A 235 24.35 -21.68 -11.84
C TYR A 235 24.77 -22.91 -12.69
N LEU A 236 24.12 -24.06 -12.51
CA LEU A 236 24.41 -25.26 -13.28
C LEU A 236 24.04 -25.13 -14.75
N ILE A 237 22.90 -24.48 -15.05
CA ILE A 237 22.46 -24.20 -16.42
C ILE A 237 23.42 -23.20 -17.09
N ASP A 238 23.78 -22.11 -16.40
CA ASP A 238 24.74 -21.11 -16.88
C ASP A 238 26.12 -21.73 -17.16
N LYS A 239 26.60 -22.61 -16.27
CA LYS A 239 27.90 -23.30 -16.43
C LYS A 239 27.94 -24.23 -17.66
N ARG A 240 26.82 -24.89 -18.00
CA ARG A 240 26.71 -25.73 -19.19
C ARG A 240 26.67 -24.94 -20.51
N ASN A 241 26.04 -23.77 -20.48
CA ASN A 241 25.71 -22.99 -21.69
C ASN A 241 26.60 -21.77 -21.89
N GLY A 242 27.64 -21.58 -21.06
CA GLY A 242 28.57 -20.43 -21.11
C GLY A 242 28.19 -19.33 -20.12
N SER A 243 29.21 -18.67 -19.56
CA SER A 243 29.04 -17.62 -18.53
C SER A 243 28.48 -16.34 -19.13
N HIS A 244 27.24 -16.00 -18.79
CA HIS A 244 26.57 -14.74 -19.19
C HIS A 244 26.51 -13.76 -18.03
N LYS A 245 26.94 -12.51 -18.27
CA LYS A 245 27.07 -11.47 -17.21
C LYS A 245 25.79 -10.67 -16.95
N SER A 246 24.84 -10.60 -17.90
CA SER A 246 23.63 -9.79 -17.76
C SER A 246 22.39 -10.64 -17.43
N PRO A 247 21.40 -10.11 -16.68
CA PRO A 247 20.15 -10.81 -16.43
C PRO A 247 19.40 -11.19 -17.70
N SER A 248 19.35 -10.32 -18.70
CA SER A 248 18.69 -10.60 -20.00
C SER A 248 19.34 -11.75 -20.74
N SER A 249 20.68 -11.86 -20.75
CA SER A 249 21.39 -12.99 -21.37
C SER A 249 21.09 -14.31 -20.67
N ARG A 250 20.91 -14.30 -19.35
CA ARG A 250 20.55 -15.50 -18.58
C ARG A 250 19.15 -15.99 -18.91
N ILE A 251 18.18 -15.06 -19.09
CA ILE A 251 16.81 -15.40 -19.49
C ILE A 251 16.82 -16.03 -20.89
N ASP A 252 17.57 -15.46 -21.84
CA ASP A 252 17.71 -16.04 -23.19
C ASP A 252 18.25 -17.48 -23.15
N VAL A 253 19.32 -17.71 -22.39
CA VAL A 253 19.90 -19.05 -22.22
C VAL A 253 18.90 -20.01 -21.58
N LEU A 254 18.18 -19.58 -20.56
CA LEU A 254 17.17 -20.39 -19.89
C LEU A 254 16.01 -20.75 -20.83
N LEU A 255 15.53 -19.81 -21.64
CA LEU A 255 14.46 -20.06 -22.62
C LEU A 255 14.93 -21.01 -23.72
N ARG A 256 16.17 -20.89 -24.23
CA ARG A 256 16.76 -21.83 -25.16
C ARG A 256 16.90 -23.23 -24.57
N TRP A 257 17.30 -23.33 -23.31
CA TRP A 257 17.38 -24.61 -22.62
C TRP A 257 15.99 -25.24 -22.45
N LEU A 258 14.99 -24.43 -22.02
CA LEU A 258 13.60 -24.87 -21.86
C LEU A 258 12.99 -25.29 -23.20
N SER A 259 13.33 -24.66 -24.32
CA SER A 259 12.79 -24.99 -25.64
C SER A 259 13.20 -26.39 -26.14
N SER A 260 14.15 -27.06 -25.48
CA SER A 260 14.54 -28.44 -25.78
C SER A 260 13.58 -29.48 -25.17
N PHE A 261 12.63 -29.10 -24.33
CA PHE A 261 11.69 -29.99 -23.67
C PHE A 261 10.28 -29.89 -24.28
N SER A 262 9.60 -31.02 -24.35
CA SER A 262 8.23 -31.13 -24.88
C SER A 262 7.16 -30.74 -23.83
N SER A 263 7.49 -30.88 -22.53
CA SER A 263 6.56 -30.66 -21.44
C SER A 263 7.26 -30.17 -20.15
N SER A 264 6.47 -29.55 -19.27
CA SER A 264 6.94 -29.17 -17.94
C SER A 264 7.37 -30.35 -17.08
N VAL A 265 6.75 -31.49 -17.24
CA VAL A 265 7.11 -32.75 -16.54
C VAL A 265 8.51 -33.19 -16.92
N GLU A 266 8.84 -33.19 -18.23
CA GLU A 266 10.16 -33.55 -18.75
C GLU A 266 11.23 -32.56 -18.24
N ALA A 267 10.97 -31.27 -18.33
CA ALA A 267 11.87 -30.22 -17.80
C ALA A 267 12.13 -30.37 -16.31
N LEU A 268 11.11 -30.64 -15.49
CA LEU A 268 11.25 -30.89 -14.05
C LEU A 268 12.02 -32.21 -13.76
N ALA A 269 11.92 -33.22 -14.61
CA ALA A 269 12.72 -34.44 -14.49
C ALA A 269 14.21 -34.15 -14.71
N GLU A 270 14.55 -33.33 -15.70
CA GLU A 270 15.92 -32.88 -15.96
C GLU A 270 16.46 -31.98 -14.84
N VAL A 271 15.64 -31.08 -14.31
CA VAL A 271 15.97 -30.30 -13.10
C VAL A 271 16.41 -31.21 -11.95
N ARG A 272 15.61 -32.25 -11.67
CA ARG A 272 15.94 -33.26 -10.64
C ARG A 272 17.25 -34.00 -10.93
N ARG A 273 17.52 -34.35 -12.19
CA ARG A 273 18.76 -35.00 -12.60
C ARG A 273 19.97 -34.10 -12.33
N LEU A 274 19.92 -32.85 -12.77
CA LEU A 274 21.00 -31.87 -12.57
C LEU A 274 21.31 -31.63 -11.09
N MET A 275 20.31 -31.55 -10.25
CA MET A 275 20.50 -31.37 -8.81
C MET A 275 21.12 -32.58 -8.14
N ARG A 276 20.76 -33.82 -8.56
CA ARG A 276 21.38 -35.05 -8.06
C ARG A 276 22.85 -35.16 -8.43
N GLU A 277 23.19 -34.87 -9.67
CA GLU A 277 24.60 -34.91 -10.14
C GLU A 277 25.48 -33.93 -9.36
N ASN A 278 24.97 -32.73 -9.05
CA ASN A 278 25.73 -31.72 -8.28
C ASN A 278 25.89 -32.08 -6.79
N SER A 279 24.99 -32.87 -6.22
CA SER A 279 24.96 -33.20 -4.79
C SER A 279 25.91 -34.35 -4.37
N GLY A 280 26.70 -34.92 -5.29
CA GLY A 280 27.75 -35.88 -4.97
C GLY A 280 27.29 -37.12 -4.19
N GLY A 281 26.05 -37.57 -4.37
CA GLY A 281 25.52 -38.86 -3.85
C GLY A 281 25.30 -38.95 -2.33
N ASN A 282 25.65 -37.93 -1.52
CA ASN A 282 25.75 -38.09 -0.06
C ASN A 282 24.75 -37.22 0.78
N ARG A 283 23.79 -36.54 0.16
CA ARG A 283 22.66 -35.96 0.88
C ARG A 283 21.41 -36.81 0.64
N LYS A 284 20.80 -37.32 1.71
CA LYS A 284 19.41 -37.75 1.70
C LYS A 284 18.56 -36.53 1.32
N MET A 285 18.46 -36.23 0.02
CA MET A 285 17.44 -35.31 -0.46
C MET A 285 16.09 -35.90 -0.07
N GLU A 286 15.31 -35.19 0.71
CA GLU A 286 13.93 -35.56 1.01
C GLU A 286 13.22 -35.89 -0.33
N LYS A 287 12.74 -37.11 -0.41
CA LYS A 287 12.07 -37.61 -1.60
C LYS A 287 10.87 -36.68 -1.92
N GLY A 288 10.98 -35.83 -2.93
CA GLY A 288 9.87 -35.07 -3.49
C GLY A 288 9.86 -33.56 -3.22
N GLY A 289 10.59 -33.03 -2.23
CA GLY A 289 10.42 -31.63 -1.78
C GLY A 289 10.60 -30.55 -2.85
N LEU A 290 11.75 -30.54 -3.57
CA LEU A 290 12.04 -29.48 -4.56
C LEU A 290 11.07 -29.49 -5.75
N SER A 291 10.73 -30.66 -6.29
CA SER A 291 9.83 -30.73 -7.45
C SER A 291 8.40 -30.32 -7.12
N SER A 292 7.92 -30.61 -5.92
CA SER A 292 6.60 -30.16 -5.47
C SER A 292 6.58 -28.65 -5.20
N GLN A 293 7.66 -28.08 -4.65
CA GLN A 293 7.79 -26.64 -4.46
C GLN A 293 7.83 -25.89 -5.80
N LEU A 294 8.60 -26.38 -6.78
CA LEU A 294 8.63 -25.80 -8.12
C LEU A 294 7.27 -25.90 -8.79
N GLN A 295 6.59 -27.05 -8.68
CA GLN A 295 5.26 -27.24 -9.26
C GLN A 295 4.22 -26.32 -8.58
N GLU A 296 4.29 -26.17 -7.27
CA GLU A 296 3.41 -25.25 -6.53
C GLU A 296 3.64 -23.81 -6.97
N ALA A 297 4.91 -23.38 -7.12
CA ALA A 297 5.24 -22.03 -7.59
C ALA A 297 4.83 -21.80 -9.06
N MET A 298 4.88 -22.82 -9.91
CA MET A 298 4.38 -22.76 -11.29
C MET A 298 2.86 -22.65 -11.36
N ASN A 299 2.13 -23.28 -10.43
CA ASN A 299 0.68 -23.25 -10.40
C ASN A 299 0.11 -21.84 -10.15
N GLU A 300 0.89 -20.91 -9.58
CA GLU A 300 0.49 -19.50 -9.42
C GLU A 300 0.21 -18.81 -10.77
N TYR A 301 0.80 -19.33 -11.87
CA TYR A 301 0.58 -18.81 -13.23
C TYR A 301 -0.48 -19.57 -14.02
N HIS A 302 -1.15 -20.55 -13.40
CA HIS A 302 -2.19 -21.33 -14.08
C HIS A 302 -3.49 -20.53 -14.16
N VAL A 303 -3.86 -20.12 -15.37
CA VAL A 303 -5.08 -19.37 -15.66
C VAL A 303 -6.26 -20.32 -15.81
N THR A 304 -7.38 -20.00 -15.14
CA THR A 304 -8.62 -20.77 -15.31
C THR A 304 -9.47 -20.19 -16.44
N PRO A 305 -10.25 -21.02 -17.16
CA PRO A 305 -11.10 -20.56 -18.27
C PRO A 305 -12.24 -19.64 -17.82
N HIS A 306 -12.59 -19.66 -16.54
CA HIS A 306 -13.64 -18.82 -15.94
C HIS A 306 -13.06 -17.95 -14.84
N SER A 307 -13.23 -16.63 -14.96
CA SER A 307 -12.82 -15.68 -13.94
C SER A 307 -13.89 -15.52 -12.86
N PRO A 308 -13.49 -15.54 -11.57
CA PRO A 308 -14.40 -15.24 -10.47
C PRO A 308 -15.01 -13.82 -10.55
N LEU A 309 -14.32 -12.88 -11.24
CA LEU A 309 -14.75 -11.49 -11.33
C LEU A 309 -15.85 -11.27 -12.39
N THR A 310 -16.05 -12.22 -13.32
CA THR A 310 -17.04 -12.06 -14.40
C THR A 310 -18.44 -11.79 -13.84
N CYS A 311 -18.86 -12.50 -12.78
CA CYS A 311 -20.17 -12.31 -12.17
C CYS A 311 -20.38 -10.88 -11.60
N TRP A 312 -19.32 -10.20 -11.19
CA TRP A 312 -19.39 -8.81 -10.76
C TRP A 312 -19.63 -7.87 -11.94
N PHE A 313 -18.81 -7.98 -12.99
CA PHE A 313 -18.90 -7.07 -14.14
C PHE A 313 -20.12 -7.29 -15.02
N THR A 314 -20.72 -8.50 -15.04
CA THR A 314 -21.88 -8.81 -15.89
C THR A 314 -23.21 -8.80 -15.15
N GLU A 315 -23.21 -9.13 -13.87
CA GLU A 315 -24.45 -9.38 -13.10
C GLU A 315 -24.50 -8.60 -11.78
N TYR A 316 -23.45 -7.82 -11.46
CA TYR A 316 -23.28 -7.11 -10.19
C TYR A 316 -23.36 -8.04 -8.95
N LYS A 317 -23.04 -9.33 -9.14
CA LYS A 317 -23.02 -10.31 -8.05
C LYS A 317 -21.65 -10.33 -7.38
N VAL A 318 -21.64 -10.20 -6.06
CA VAL A 318 -20.42 -10.31 -5.26
C VAL A 318 -19.85 -11.74 -5.39
N PRO A 319 -18.57 -11.90 -5.79
CA PRO A 319 -17.92 -13.21 -5.90
C PRO A 319 -17.95 -13.99 -4.59
N GLU A 320 -18.03 -15.33 -4.68
CA GLU A 320 -18.09 -16.22 -3.52
C GLU A 320 -16.91 -16.02 -2.56
N ARG A 321 -15.71 -15.80 -3.11
CA ARG A 321 -14.51 -15.55 -2.32
C ARG A 321 -14.66 -14.33 -1.39
N HIS A 322 -15.31 -13.25 -1.84
CA HIS A 322 -15.60 -12.08 -1.01
C HIS A 322 -16.64 -12.40 0.07
N ARG A 323 -17.72 -13.12 -0.31
CA ARG A 323 -18.80 -13.48 0.62
C ARG A 323 -18.36 -14.44 1.71
N SER A 324 -17.45 -15.37 1.41
CA SER A 324 -16.94 -16.33 2.38
C SER A 324 -15.84 -15.78 3.30
N THR A 325 -15.12 -14.73 2.85
CA THR A 325 -13.99 -14.17 3.59
C THR A 325 -14.39 -12.98 4.47
N LEU A 326 -15.35 -12.17 4.03
CA LEU A 326 -15.77 -10.94 4.71
C LEU A 326 -17.21 -11.04 5.23
N PRO A 327 -17.53 -10.35 6.33
CA PRO A 327 -18.91 -10.14 6.76
C PRO A 327 -19.76 -9.59 5.60
N GLN A 328 -21.01 -10.03 5.53
CA GLN A 328 -21.90 -9.67 4.41
C GLN A 328 -22.03 -8.16 4.19
N CYS A 329 -22.08 -7.37 5.25
CA CYS A 329 -22.16 -5.89 5.16
C CYS A 329 -20.90 -5.25 4.54
N LEU A 330 -19.73 -5.90 4.64
CA LEU A 330 -18.48 -5.39 4.11
C LEU A 330 -18.12 -5.94 2.73
N SER A 331 -18.63 -7.12 2.35
CA SER A 331 -18.23 -7.79 1.12
C SER A 331 -18.58 -7.01 -0.16
N ALA A 332 -19.77 -6.37 -0.20
CA ALA A 332 -20.18 -5.54 -1.33
C ALA A 332 -19.40 -4.22 -1.42
N VAL A 333 -19.10 -3.60 -0.27
CA VAL A 333 -18.34 -2.34 -0.20
C VAL A 333 -16.88 -2.58 -0.54
N ALA A 334 -16.33 -3.75 -0.13
CA ALA A 334 -14.96 -4.13 -0.44
C ALA A 334 -14.74 -4.31 -1.93
N ILE A 335 -15.62 -5.05 -2.63
CA ILE A 335 -15.45 -5.30 -4.06
C ILE A 335 -15.56 -4.02 -4.89
N GLN A 336 -16.33 -3.04 -4.44
CA GLN A 336 -16.47 -1.72 -5.07
C GLN A 336 -15.24 -0.81 -4.88
N GLY A 337 -14.22 -1.24 -4.13
CA GLY A 337 -13.08 -0.40 -3.79
C GLY A 337 -13.36 0.63 -2.69
N CYS A 338 -14.57 0.61 -2.12
CA CYS A 338 -15.03 1.53 -1.06
C CYS A 338 -14.72 1.03 0.36
N LEU A 339 -13.88 0.00 0.50
CA LEU A 339 -13.33 -0.45 1.78
C LEU A 339 -11.80 -0.47 1.71
N ALA A 340 -11.15 0.26 2.60
CA ALA A 340 -9.69 0.34 2.63
C ALA A 340 -9.07 -1.06 2.87
N PRO A 341 -7.99 -1.43 2.16
CA PRO A 341 -7.26 -2.69 2.41
C PRO A 341 -6.83 -2.87 3.86
N LEU A 342 -6.50 -1.78 4.57
CA LEU A 342 -6.23 -1.77 6.01
C LEU A 342 -7.29 -2.51 6.83
N VAL A 343 -8.59 -2.34 6.49
CA VAL A 343 -9.70 -2.96 7.22
C VAL A 343 -9.74 -4.47 6.96
N VAL A 344 -9.53 -4.86 5.70
CA VAL A 344 -9.44 -6.28 5.30
C VAL A 344 -8.24 -6.95 5.98
N ASP A 345 -7.08 -6.30 5.94
CA ASP A 345 -5.84 -6.77 6.55
C ASP A 345 -5.97 -6.96 8.07
N ALA A 346 -6.57 -5.99 8.75
CA ALA A 346 -6.79 -6.07 10.19
C ALA A 346 -7.75 -7.20 10.56
N LEU A 347 -8.80 -7.42 9.76
CA LEU A 347 -9.80 -8.46 10.00
C LEU A 347 -9.26 -9.86 9.71
N VAL A 348 -8.64 -10.06 8.55
CA VAL A 348 -8.24 -11.38 8.04
C VAL A 348 -6.87 -11.79 8.58
N MET A 349 -5.89 -10.89 8.51
CA MET A 349 -4.49 -11.19 8.80
C MET A 349 -4.04 -10.76 10.20
N ARG A 350 -4.75 -9.82 10.83
CA ARG A 350 -4.31 -9.09 12.03
C ARG A 350 -2.92 -8.47 11.85
N ARG A 351 -2.62 -8.06 10.62
CA ARG A 351 -1.38 -7.39 10.22
C ARG A 351 -1.71 -6.21 9.35
N VAL A 352 -0.96 -5.13 9.51
CA VAL A 352 -1.16 -3.88 8.76
C VAL A 352 0.20 -3.29 8.39
N LEU A 353 0.36 -2.96 7.12
CA LEU A 353 1.53 -2.27 6.61
C LEU A 353 1.22 -0.77 6.46
N LEU A 354 1.93 0.08 7.21
CA LEU A 354 1.76 1.52 7.17
C LEU A 354 2.72 2.13 6.15
N ASN A 355 2.19 2.66 5.06
CA ASN A 355 2.99 3.21 3.97
C ASN A 355 3.76 4.46 4.42
N PRO A 356 5.10 4.52 4.18
CA PRO A 356 5.91 5.67 4.54
C PRO A 356 5.50 6.93 3.79
N GLN A 357 5.64 8.06 4.43
CA GLN A 357 5.42 9.38 3.87
C GLN A 357 6.73 10.20 3.88
N VAL A 358 6.78 11.26 3.09
CA VAL A 358 7.89 12.21 3.10
C VAL A 358 7.76 13.09 4.34
N GLU A 359 8.58 12.81 5.36
CA GLU A 359 8.47 13.38 6.69
C GLU A 359 9.84 13.45 7.39
N ASN A 360 9.88 13.95 8.62
CA ASN A 360 11.11 13.96 9.43
C ASN A 360 11.38 12.57 10.03
N SER A 361 12.32 11.84 9.48
CA SER A 361 12.68 10.49 9.94
C SER A 361 13.22 10.43 11.37
N ARG A 362 13.72 11.56 11.91
CA ARG A 362 14.22 11.66 13.28
C ARG A 362 13.12 11.78 14.34
N GLN A 363 11.90 12.07 13.90
CA GLN A 363 10.70 12.11 14.75
C GLN A 363 9.94 10.78 14.67
N GLN A 364 8.95 10.60 15.54
CA GLN A 364 8.03 9.46 15.45
C GLN A 364 7.35 9.45 14.08
N SER A 365 6.97 8.26 13.61
CA SER A 365 6.19 8.16 12.36
C SER A 365 4.93 9.01 12.43
N SER A 366 4.59 9.68 11.34
CA SER A 366 3.33 10.42 11.17
C SER A 366 2.09 9.56 11.49
N HIS A 367 2.16 8.26 11.26
CA HIS A 367 1.10 7.31 11.61
C HIS A 367 0.85 7.16 13.11
N CYS A 368 1.79 7.56 13.96
CA CYS A 368 1.59 7.51 15.42
C CYS A 368 0.46 8.44 15.88
N CYS A 369 0.27 9.59 15.20
CA CYS A 369 -0.81 10.52 15.47
C CYS A 369 -2.20 9.87 15.30
N ALA A 370 -2.36 9.01 14.30
CA ALA A 370 -3.63 8.36 13.97
C ALA A 370 -3.87 7.01 14.69
N ARG A 371 -3.00 6.62 15.62
CA ARG A 371 -3.07 5.29 16.26
C ARG A 371 -4.40 5.03 16.95
N ALA A 372 -4.95 6.03 17.65
CA ALA A 372 -6.23 5.88 18.36
C ALA A 372 -7.39 5.56 17.39
N ILE A 373 -7.38 6.13 16.18
CA ILE A 373 -8.38 5.85 15.14
C ILE A 373 -8.26 4.38 14.70
N ARG A 374 -7.04 3.90 14.44
CA ARG A 374 -6.82 2.49 14.06
C ARG A 374 -7.17 1.51 15.19
N GLN A 375 -6.89 1.87 16.44
CA GLN A 375 -7.32 1.06 17.61
C GLN A 375 -8.84 0.91 17.68
N ALA A 376 -9.60 1.95 17.32
CA ALA A 376 -11.05 1.88 17.22
C ALA A 376 -11.51 0.98 16.07
N ILE A 377 -10.88 1.07 14.87
CA ILE A 377 -11.13 0.13 13.77
C ILE A 377 -10.92 -1.30 14.24
N TYR A 378 -9.80 -1.60 14.90
CA TYR A 378 -9.51 -2.94 15.41
C TYR A 378 -10.50 -3.37 16.50
N GLY A 379 -11.01 -2.41 17.30
CA GLY A 379 -12.05 -2.67 18.29
C GLY A 379 -13.36 -3.15 17.69
N ILE A 380 -13.84 -2.46 16.65
CA ILE A 380 -15.06 -2.82 15.92
C ILE A 380 -14.90 -4.19 15.23
N LEU A 381 -13.72 -4.49 14.67
CA LEU A 381 -13.48 -5.70 13.90
C LEU A 381 -13.26 -6.95 14.77
N LEU A 382 -12.61 -6.83 15.95
CA LEU A 382 -12.00 -7.98 16.62
C LEU A 382 -12.50 -8.25 18.05
N LEU A 383 -13.16 -7.30 18.73
CA LEU A 383 -13.47 -7.45 20.17
C LEU A 383 -14.77 -8.19 20.47
N GLU A 384 -15.75 -8.14 19.60
CA GLU A 384 -17.03 -8.86 19.72
C GLU A 384 -17.54 -9.26 18.34
N GLY A 385 -17.89 -10.50 18.12
CA GLY A 385 -18.67 -10.93 16.96
C GLY A 385 -17.99 -11.94 16.04
N TRP A 386 -17.69 -11.62 14.84
CA TRP A 386 -17.52 -12.50 13.69
C TRP A 386 -16.64 -13.74 13.92
N GLN A 387 -17.28 -14.94 13.90
CA GLN A 387 -16.60 -16.23 14.05
C GLN A 387 -16.35 -16.94 12.70
N GLY A 388 -16.71 -16.34 11.59
CA GLY A 388 -16.62 -16.89 10.25
C GLY A 388 -15.43 -16.37 9.46
N GLY A 389 -14.20 -16.70 9.87
CA GLY A 389 -13.01 -16.57 9.02
C GLY A 389 -12.55 -17.95 8.56
N PRO A 390 -11.83 -18.07 7.43
CA PRO A 390 -11.27 -19.33 7.01
C PRO A 390 -10.36 -19.86 8.09
N VAL A 391 -10.67 -21.09 8.52
CA VAL A 391 -9.86 -22.02 9.31
C VAL A 391 -8.79 -21.35 10.19
N ARG A 392 -8.99 -21.41 11.50
CA ARG A 392 -7.89 -21.31 12.46
C ARG A 392 -6.72 -22.12 11.90
N SER A 393 -5.74 -21.42 11.30
CA SER A 393 -4.46 -22.02 11.02
C SER A 393 -3.96 -22.59 12.34
N GLN A 394 -3.74 -23.89 12.35
CA GLN A 394 -3.05 -24.59 13.42
C GLN A 394 -1.90 -23.71 13.90
N GLN A 395 -1.79 -23.57 15.21
CA GLN A 395 -0.65 -22.95 15.86
C GLN A 395 0.62 -23.59 15.30
N PHE A 396 1.23 -22.96 14.33
CA PHE A 396 2.64 -23.19 14.05
C PHE A 396 3.40 -22.50 15.18
N GLY A 397 3.81 -23.30 16.14
CA GLY A 397 4.82 -22.92 17.11
C GLY A 397 6.12 -22.63 16.36
N VAL A 398 6.35 -21.36 16.05
CA VAL A 398 7.69 -20.90 15.67
C VAL A 398 8.50 -20.87 16.94
N GLN A 399 9.30 -21.91 17.16
CA GLN A 399 10.45 -21.85 18.06
C GLN A 399 11.41 -20.80 17.52
N ASP A 400 11.47 -19.66 18.21
CA ASP A 400 12.51 -18.66 18.01
C ASP A 400 13.87 -19.26 18.43
N SER A 401 14.62 -19.78 17.47
CA SER A 401 16.03 -20.12 17.64
C SER A 401 16.89 -18.97 17.10
N PHE A 402 17.00 -17.88 17.84
CA PHE A 402 18.12 -16.96 17.73
C PHE A 402 19.24 -17.42 18.68
N THR A 403 20.14 -18.26 18.17
CA THR A 403 21.40 -18.56 18.86
C THR A 403 22.40 -17.46 18.58
N GLN A 404 22.67 -16.66 19.61
CA GLN A 404 23.94 -15.94 19.75
C GLN A 404 25.10 -16.94 19.70
N ARG A 405 26.04 -16.75 18.78
CA ARG A 405 27.33 -17.41 18.82
C ARG A 405 28.20 -16.77 19.89
N GLY A 406 28.35 -17.50 21.01
CA GLY A 406 29.42 -17.29 21.98
C GLY A 406 30.28 -18.54 22.06
N ARG A 407 31.59 -18.35 22.00
CA ARG A 407 32.67 -19.37 22.02
C ARG A 407 32.74 -20.12 23.34
N GLY A 408 33.02 -21.42 23.27
CA GLY A 408 33.96 -22.11 24.16
C GLY A 408 33.38 -23.15 25.12
N GLY A 409 33.83 -24.39 25.01
CA GLY A 409 33.87 -25.34 26.12
C GLY A 409 33.24 -26.72 25.85
N GLN A 410 34.10 -27.68 25.49
CA GLN A 410 33.79 -29.12 25.50
C GLN A 410 33.51 -29.59 26.92
N VAL A 411 32.50 -30.47 27.13
CA VAL A 411 32.56 -31.62 28.02
C VAL A 411 31.59 -32.69 27.57
N HIS A 412 32.09 -33.94 27.52
CA HIS A 412 31.42 -35.21 27.27
C HIS A 412 30.36 -35.57 28.33
N GLY A 413 29.34 -36.33 27.91
CA GLY A 413 28.45 -37.04 28.81
C GLY A 413 27.35 -37.81 28.07
N GLU A 414 27.64 -39.06 27.74
CA GLU A 414 26.65 -40.08 27.34
C GLU A 414 25.63 -40.31 28.48
N PHE A 415 24.37 -40.54 28.12
CA PHE A 415 23.56 -41.54 28.82
C PHE A 415 22.37 -42.06 27.95
N GLN A 416 22.17 -43.36 28.12
CA GLN A 416 21.48 -44.35 27.35
C GLN A 416 19.95 -44.33 27.48
N PHE A 417 19.32 -44.93 26.45
CA PHE A 417 17.95 -45.46 26.37
C PHE A 417 17.52 -46.36 27.52
N HIS A 418 16.25 -46.27 27.92
CA HIS A 418 15.47 -47.44 28.30
C HIS A 418 14.02 -47.32 27.92
N GLN A 419 13.59 -48.25 27.03
CA GLN A 419 12.19 -48.71 26.87
C GLN A 419 11.80 -49.60 28.06
N GLN A 420 10.59 -49.50 28.55
CA GLN A 420 9.83 -50.66 28.96
C GLN A 420 8.32 -50.43 28.97
N SER A 421 7.67 -51.44 28.48
CA SER A 421 6.25 -51.70 28.27
C SER A 421 5.49 -52.18 29.51
N GLY A 422 4.18 -51.94 29.54
CA GLY A 422 3.20 -52.98 29.96
C GLY A 422 2.42 -52.73 31.24
N GLY A 423 1.13 -52.81 31.16
CA GLY A 423 0.33 -53.54 32.20
C GLY A 423 -0.80 -52.77 32.87
N ASN A 424 -1.97 -53.01 32.45
CA ASN A 424 -3.30 -53.19 33.01
C ASN A 424 -3.64 -52.83 34.48
N GLU A 425 -4.83 -52.22 34.60
CA GLU A 425 -5.97 -52.44 35.51
C GLU A 425 -5.86 -52.00 36.98
N ARG A 426 -6.74 -51.14 37.46
CA ARG A 426 -7.98 -51.41 38.21
C ARG A 426 -8.58 -50.15 38.83
N PHE A 427 -9.93 -50.16 38.83
CA PHE A 427 -10.84 -49.25 39.49
C PHE A 427 -10.55 -48.99 40.99
N SER A 428 -10.76 -47.74 41.44
CA SER A 428 -11.44 -47.42 42.66
C SER A 428 -11.92 -45.97 42.68
N ASN A 429 -13.22 -45.82 43.03
CA ASN A 429 -13.88 -44.57 43.40
C ASN A 429 -13.17 -43.91 44.57
N ASP A 430 -12.99 -42.60 44.55
CA ASP A 430 -13.27 -41.79 45.71
C ASP A 430 -13.57 -40.31 45.36
N GLN A 431 -14.35 -39.70 46.24
CA GLN A 431 -15.07 -38.45 46.08
C GLN A 431 -14.20 -37.21 46.21
N GLY A 432 -14.52 -36.19 45.42
CA GLY A 432 -14.61 -34.81 45.92
C GLY A 432 -13.33 -34.01 46.14
N ALA A 433 -12.86 -33.35 45.12
CA ALA A 433 -12.25 -32.03 45.25
C ALA A 433 -12.48 -31.22 43.98
N VAL A 434 -13.25 -30.15 44.11
CA VAL A 434 -13.43 -29.14 43.07
C VAL A 434 -12.08 -28.47 42.85
N ALA A 435 -11.40 -28.83 41.76
CA ALA A 435 -10.21 -28.11 41.33
C ALA A 435 -10.66 -26.72 40.80
N PRO A 436 -9.92 -25.64 41.12
CA PRO A 436 -10.22 -24.31 40.58
C PRO A 436 -10.04 -24.34 39.07
N ALA A 437 -11.03 -23.80 38.34
CA ALA A 437 -11.03 -23.65 36.92
C ALA A 437 -9.67 -23.05 36.48
N GLN A 438 -8.90 -23.78 35.70
CA GLN A 438 -7.73 -23.28 35.01
C GLN A 438 -8.19 -22.09 34.15
N GLN A 439 -7.81 -20.90 34.55
CA GLN A 439 -7.92 -19.73 33.72
C GLN A 439 -7.10 -20.01 32.44
N VAL A 440 -7.81 -20.30 31.37
CA VAL A 440 -7.24 -20.28 30.03
C VAL A 440 -6.72 -18.87 29.84
N SER A 441 -5.42 -18.70 29.91
CA SER A 441 -4.74 -17.43 29.61
C SER A 441 -4.95 -17.14 28.13
N SER A 442 -6.06 -16.47 27.80
CA SER A 442 -6.29 -15.97 26.45
C SER A 442 -5.23 -14.89 26.19
N THR A 443 -4.29 -15.17 25.29
CA THR A 443 -3.37 -14.16 24.79
C THR A 443 -4.18 -12.95 24.30
N PRO A 444 -3.83 -11.72 24.73
CA PRO A 444 -4.59 -10.55 24.37
C PRO A 444 -4.62 -10.39 22.86
N ILE A 445 -5.80 -10.14 22.30
CA ILE A 445 -5.97 -9.88 20.87
C ILE A 445 -5.19 -8.61 20.53
N CYS A 446 -4.28 -8.69 19.53
CA CYS A 446 -3.51 -7.56 19.02
C CYS A 446 -3.45 -7.60 17.49
N VAL A 447 -3.26 -6.43 16.89
CA VAL A 447 -2.91 -6.28 15.46
C VAL A 447 -1.43 -5.90 15.36
N GLU A 448 -0.73 -6.53 14.44
CA GLU A 448 0.68 -6.24 14.14
C GLU A 448 0.75 -5.10 13.13
N GLU A 449 1.19 -3.92 13.57
CA GLU A 449 1.49 -2.80 12.68
C GLU A 449 2.96 -2.79 12.33
N PHE A 450 3.25 -2.73 11.03
CA PHE A 450 4.59 -2.54 10.49
C PHE A 450 4.74 -1.08 10.08
N ASP A 451 5.55 -0.33 10.82
CA ASP A 451 5.76 1.10 10.68
C ASP A 451 7.23 1.45 10.76
N ARG A 452 7.63 2.63 10.31
CA ARG A 452 9.00 3.08 10.44
C ARG A 452 9.37 3.44 11.89
N LEU A 453 10.60 3.11 12.26
CA LEU A 453 11.31 3.69 13.40
C LEU A 453 12.66 4.21 12.89
N ASN A 454 12.82 5.52 12.82
CA ASN A 454 13.91 6.17 12.08
C ASN A 454 13.91 5.68 10.60
N LEU A 455 14.98 5.04 10.15
CA LEU A 455 15.10 4.51 8.78
C LEU A 455 14.86 2.99 8.67
N ASN A 456 14.35 2.37 9.73
CA ASN A 456 14.10 0.93 9.77
C ASN A 456 12.62 0.63 9.91
N LEU A 457 12.23 -0.52 9.38
CA LEU A 457 10.90 -1.08 9.59
C LEU A 457 10.82 -1.70 10.99
N LYS A 458 9.78 -1.36 11.74
CA LYS A 458 9.50 -1.90 13.07
C LYS A 458 8.12 -2.52 13.12
N ARG A 459 8.02 -3.69 13.74
CA ARG A 459 6.75 -4.34 14.10
C ARG A 459 6.30 -3.85 15.49
N ASN A 460 5.05 -3.41 15.58
CA ASN A 460 4.40 -2.96 16.80
C ASN A 460 3.14 -3.78 17.06
N GLN A 461 2.92 -4.20 18.32
CA GLN A 461 1.67 -4.84 18.73
C GLN A 461 0.70 -3.74 19.18
N VAL A 462 -0.45 -3.63 18.50
CA VAL A 462 -1.46 -2.62 18.80
C VAL A 462 -2.73 -3.30 19.32
N LYS A 463 -3.13 -2.93 20.52
CA LYS A 463 -4.33 -3.46 21.16
C LYS A 463 -5.59 -2.78 20.61
N PRO A 464 -6.64 -3.53 20.25
CA PRO A 464 -7.95 -2.99 19.93
C PRO A 464 -8.51 -2.15 21.08
N GLN A 465 -9.25 -1.09 20.74
CA GLN A 465 -9.94 -0.25 21.71
C GLN A 465 -11.45 -0.40 21.52
N ARG A 466 -12.18 -0.77 22.60
CA ARG A 466 -13.64 -0.80 22.59
C ARG A 466 -14.21 0.61 22.59
N LEU A 467 -15.21 0.86 21.75
CA LEU A 467 -15.99 2.10 21.74
C LEU A 467 -17.10 2.05 22.81
N LYS A 468 -17.51 3.20 23.30
CA LYS A 468 -18.66 3.33 24.20
C LYS A 468 -19.97 2.97 23.52
N SER A 469 -20.04 3.20 22.19
CA SER A 469 -21.16 2.84 21.33
C SER A 469 -21.35 1.32 21.18
N HIS A 470 -20.44 0.48 21.70
CA HIS A 470 -20.48 -0.99 21.60
C HIS A 470 -20.72 -1.52 20.18
N LEU A 471 -20.28 -0.78 19.15
CA LEU A 471 -20.38 -1.22 17.77
C LEU A 471 -19.39 -2.34 17.48
N HIS A 472 -19.86 -3.36 16.77
CA HIS A 472 -19.04 -4.44 16.23
C HIS A 472 -19.51 -4.79 14.81
N VAL A 473 -18.66 -5.47 14.06
CA VAL A 473 -18.84 -5.68 12.61
C VAL A 473 -20.18 -6.35 12.25
N ASP A 474 -20.70 -7.29 13.06
CA ASP A 474 -21.96 -7.99 12.78
C ASP A 474 -23.21 -7.14 13.03
N THR A 475 -23.08 -6.01 13.72
CA THR A 475 -24.18 -5.11 14.02
C THR A 475 -24.23 -3.88 13.14
N LEU A 476 -23.16 -3.57 12.38
CA LEU A 476 -23.05 -2.34 11.61
C LEU A 476 -24.23 -2.08 10.67
N SER A 477 -24.73 -3.12 9.98
CA SER A 477 -25.86 -2.99 9.06
C SER A 477 -27.22 -2.82 9.76
N LYS A 478 -27.29 -3.13 11.04
CA LYS A 478 -28.53 -3.07 11.86
C LYS A 478 -28.67 -1.77 12.62
N VAL A 479 -27.59 -0.99 12.70
CA VAL A 479 -27.51 0.27 13.46
C VAL A 479 -27.77 1.45 12.53
N SER A 480 -28.52 2.46 13.01
CA SER A 480 -28.81 3.67 12.22
C SER A 480 -27.54 4.40 11.81
N GLU A 481 -27.59 5.10 10.67
CA GLU A 481 -26.48 5.94 10.21
C GLU A 481 -26.06 6.97 11.27
N THR A 482 -27.02 7.62 11.91
CA THR A 482 -26.78 8.60 12.99
C THR A 482 -25.91 7.99 14.09
N HIS A 483 -26.23 6.80 14.57
CA HIS A 483 -25.45 6.16 15.64
C HIS A 483 -24.05 5.72 15.15
N ARG A 484 -23.90 5.31 13.90
CA ARG A 484 -22.60 5.02 13.28
C ARG A 484 -21.75 6.28 13.13
N ARG A 485 -22.39 7.43 12.80
CA ARG A 485 -21.76 8.75 12.73
C ARG A 485 -21.34 9.28 14.11
N GLU A 486 -22.15 9.07 15.14
CA GLU A 486 -21.78 9.35 16.54
C GLU A 486 -20.54 8.58 16.98
N ALA A 487 -20.42 7.31 16.58
CA ALA A 487 -19.22 6.52 16.85
C ALA A 487 -17.98 7.08 16.17
N LEU A 488 -18.08 7.58 14.94
CA LEU A 488 -16.98 8.29 14.27
C LEU A 488 -16.54 9.52 15.06
N PHE A 489 -17.51 10.34 15.51
CA PHE A 489 -17.22 11.54 16.28
C PHE A 489 -16.69 11.23 17.70
N GLU A 490 -17.12 10.13 18.32
CA GLU A 490 -16.53 9.62 19.57
C GLU A 490 -15.03 9.36 19.39
N VAL A 491 -14.64 8.67 18.31
CA VAL A 491 -13.24 8.34 18.02
C VAL A 491 -12.42 9.58 17.74
N LEU A 492 -12.96 10.52 16.98
CA LEU A 492 -12.30 11.78 16.64
C LEU A 492 -12.37 12.81 17.77
N ARG A 493 -13.08 12.52 18.86
CA ARG A 493 -13.27 13.39 20.05
C ARG A 493 -13.85 14.75 19.69
N VAL A 494 -14.85 14.74 18.85
CA VAL A 494 -15.52 15.91 18.32
C VAL A 494 -16.92 16.02 18.92
N ASP A 495 -17.32 17.25 19.20
CA ASP A 495 -18.70 17.59 19.53
C ASP A 495 -19.49 17.81 18.22
N PRO A 496 -20.46 16.96 17.89
CA PRO A 496 -21.24 17.11 16.66
C PRO A 496 -21.92 18.47 16.51
N SER A 497 -22.29 19.12 17.61
CA SER A 497 -22.96 20.41 17.60
C SER A 497 -22.13 21.54 16.96
N ALA A 498 -20.80 21.43 17.02
CA ALA A 498 -19.87 22.36 16.39
C ALA A 498 -19.80 22.23 14.85
N LEU A 499 -20.32 21.13 14.29
CA LEU A 499 -20.29 20.84 12.86
C LEU A 499 -21.61 21.13 12.14
N THR A 500 -22.70 21.40 12.85
CA THR A 500 -24.06 21.56 12.29
C THR A 500 -24.21 22.67 11.25
N HIS A 501 -23.31 23.66 11.28
CA HIS A 501 -23.30 24.79 10.33
C HIS A 501 -22.44 24.54 9.09
N LEU A 502 -21.83 23.36 8.99
CA LEU A 502 -20.96 23.00 7.88
C LEU A 502 -21.69 22.08 6.92
N PRO A 503 -21.37 22.11 5.62
CA PRO A 503 -21.81 21.10 4.67
C PRO A 503 -21.28 19.71 5.04
N ASP A 504 -22.01 18.68 4.70
CA ASP A 504 -21.69 17.28 5.03
C ASP A 504 -20.29 16.86 4.55
N ASN A 505 -19.85 17.35 3.39
CA ASN A 505 -18.53 17.08 2.83
C ASN A 505 -17.38 17.66 3.66
N MET A 506 -17.63 18.67 4.52
CA MET A 506 -16.62 19.30 5.38
C MET A 506 -16.56 18.75 6.80
N TRP A 507 -17.50 17.93 7.23
CA TRP A 507 -17.52 17.39 8.59
C TRP A 507 -16.29 16.54 8.89
N LEU A 508 -15.98 15.58 8.04
CA LEU A 508 -14.81 14.69 8.26
C LEU A 508 -13.49 15.48 8.22
N PRO A 509 -13.19 16.32 7.21
CA PRO A 509 -11.98 17.15 7.18
C PRO A 509 -11.80 18.01 8.41
N VAL A 510 -12.85 18.70 8.86
CA VAL A 510 -12.82 19.57 10.05
C VAL A 510 -12.60 18.74 11.32
N ALA A 511 -13.33 17.63 11.48
CA ALA A 511 -13.17 16.73 12.62
C ALA A 511 -11.76 16.15 12.71
N VAL A 512 -11.20 15.70 11.57
CA VAL A 512 -9.82 15.19 11.47
C VAL A 512 -8.81 16.29 11.79
N THR A 513 -9.03 17.51 11.34
CA THR A 513 -8.11 18.63 11.62
C THR A 513 -8.10 18.97 13.10
N SER A 514 -9.26 18.97 13.76
CA SER A 514 -9.34 19.14 15.21
C SER A 514 -8.66 18.00 15.97
N PHE A 515 -8.85 16.74 15.54
CA PHE A 515 -8.17 15.57 16.09
C PHE A 515 -6.65 15.68 15.95
N TRP A 516 -6.16 16.07 14.77
CA TRP A 516 -4.73 16.29 14.50
C TRP A 516 -4.13 17.35 15.43
N LEU A 517 -4.83 18.49 15.66
CA LEU A 517 -4.39 19.51 16.62
C LEU A 517 -4.23 18.96 18.05
N GLN A 518 -5.08 17.99 18.42
CA GLN A 518 -5.04 17.37 19.74
C GLN A 518 -3.93 16.31 19.88
N GLU A 519 -3.67 15.51 18.83
CA GLU A 519 -2.83 14.32 18.91
C GLU A 519 -1.41 14.48 18.32
N ALA A 520 -1.20 15.45 17.42
CA ALA A 520 0.09 15.62 16.76
C ALA A 520 1.23 15.95 17.73
N VAL A 521 2.38 15.33 17.52
CA VAL A 521 3.63 15.57 18.24
C VAL A 521 4.78 15.65 17.23
N PRO A 522 5.44 16.81 17.08
CA PRO A 522 5.17 18.09 17.75
C PRO A 522 3.81 18.68 17.38
N LYS A 523 3.31 19.59 18.24
CA LYS A 523 2.06 20.32 17.93
C LYS A 523 2.25 21.17 16.69
N PRO A 524 1.24 21.21 15.78
CA PRO A 524 1.27 22.10 14.63
C PRO A 524 1.24 23.57 15.05
N SER A 525 1.92 24.40 14.27
CA SER A 525 1.87 25.85 14.47
C SER A 525 0.56 26.44 13.94
N GLU A 526 0.21 27.63 14.40
CA GLU A 526 -0.95 28.39 13.89
C GLU A 526 -0.84 28.60 12.36
N LEU A 527 0.34 28.93 11.85
CA LEU A 527 0.56 29.12 10.41
C LEU A 527 0.34 27.83 9.60
N GLN A 528 0.66 26.67 10.17
CA GLN A 528 0.39 25.38 9.51
C GLN A 528 -1.11 25.10 9.48
N LEU A 529 -1.83 25.39 10.57
CA LEU A 529 -3.28 25.28 10.60
C LEU A 529 -3.94 26.23 9.58
N GLN A 530 -3.52 27.50 9.56
CA GLN A 530 -4.04 28.49 8.61
C GLN A 530 -3.80 28.06 7.16
N ALA A 531 -2.60 27.57 6.84
CA ALA A 531 -2.26 27.09 5.50
C ALA A 531 -3.13 25.90 5.09
N LEU A 532 -3.37 24.95 6.00
CA LEU A 532 -4.20 23.78 5.74
C LEU A 532 -5.66 24.15 5.50
N VAL A 533 -6.24 25.02 6.37
CA VAL A 533 -7.63 25.48 6.23
C VAL A 533 -7.80 26.30 4.95
N LEU A 534 -6.80 27.10 4.57
CA LEU A 534 -6.84 27.82 3.30
C LEU A 534 -6.81 26.87 2.09
N GLY A 535 -6.05 25.77 2.18
CA GLY A 535 -6.08 24.69 1.17
C GLY A 535 -7.46 24.07 1.01
N MET A 536 -8.21 23.86 2.12
CA MET A 536 -9.58 23.37 2.08
C MET A 536 -10.53 24.38 1.42
N VAL A 537 -10.38 25.69 1.74
CA VAL A 537 -11.16 26.75 1.09
C VAL A 537 -10.91 26.79 -0.42
N TYR A 538 -9.65 26.68 -0.83
CA TYR A 538 -9.29 26.61 -2.25
C TYR A 538 -10.00 25.44 -2.92
N GLY A 539 -9.95 24.25 -2.32
CA GLY A 539 -10.60 23.06 -2.86
C GLY A 539 -12.10 23.23 -3.02
N GLU A 540 -12.77 23.83 -2.04
CA GLU A 540 -14.21 24.08 -2.10
C GLU A 540 -14.59 25.07 -3.20
N ILE A 541 -13.80 26.15 -3.38
CA ILE A 541 -14.03 27.12 -4.45
C ILE A 541 -13.88 26.46 -5.83
N VAL A 542 -12.84 25.61 -6.00
CA VAL A 542 -12.65 24.86 -7.24
C VAL A 542 -13.84 23.93 -7.51
N LEU A 543 -14.32 23.22 -6.49
CA LEU A 543 -15.48 22.35 -6.61
C LEU A 543 -16.75 23.11 -7.00
N ILE A 544 -17.01 24.25 -6.40
CA ILE A 544 -18.14 25.13 -6.76
C ILE A 544 -18.02 25.63 -8.21
N GLU A 545 -16.82 26.01 -8.63
CA GLU A 545 -16.56 26.45 -10.01
C GLU A 545 -16.85 25.36 -11.05
N GLN A 546 -16.49 24.11 -10.74
CA GLN A 546 -16.68 22.96 -11.62
C GLN A 546 -18.13 22.48 -11.65
N SER A 547 -18.79 22.39 -10.49
CA SER A 547 -20.13 21.85 -10.36
C SER A 547 -21.25 22.87 -10.59
N GLY A 548 -20.95 24.16 -10.47
CA GLY A 548 -21.94 25.23 -10.44
C GLY A 548 -22.85 25.20 -9.21
N THR A 549 -22.60 24.32 -8.24
CA THR A 549 -23.44 24.10 -7.06
C THR A 549 -22.80 24.76 -5.84
N VAL A 550 -23.53 25.65 -5.19
CA VAL A 550 -23.10 26.28 -3.93
C VAL A 550 -23.73 25.51 -2.77
N TYR A 551 -22.92 24.81 -1.99
CA TYR A 551 -23.37 24.03 -0.82
C TYR A 551 -23.64 24.88 0.43
N TYR A 552 -23.32 26.17 0.39
CA TYR A 552 -23.51 27.10 1.50
C TYR A 552 -24.72 27.99 1.25
N GLU A 553 -25.51 28.25 2.28
CA GLU A 553 -26.66 29.16 2.24
C GLU A 553 -26.25 30.64 2.02
N ILE A 554 -24.95 30.91 1.86
CA ILE A 554 -24.44 32.28 1.62
C ILE A 554 -24.61 32.60 0.12
N PRO A 555 -25.61 33.39 -0.27
CA PRO A 555 -25.80 33.75 -1.66
C PRO A 555 -24.67 34.69 -2.12
N VAL A 556 -23.73 34.14 -2.91
CA VAL A 556 -22.70 34.97 -3.55
C VAL A 556 -23.30 35.62 -4.80
N PRO A 557 -23.41 36.94 -4.88
CA PRO A 557 -23.86 37.61 -6.08
C PRO A 557 -22.94 37.26 -7.27
N LYS A 558 -23.47 36.96 -8.44
CA LYS A 558 -22.68 36.62 -9.65
C LYS A 558 -21.52 37.58 -9.94
N ARG A 559 -21.67 38.87 -9.57
CA ARG A 559 -20.65 39.92 -9.74
C ARG A 559 -19.44 39.72 -8.82
N LYS A 560 -19.63 39.14 -7.62
CA LYS A 560 -18.54 38.86 -6.65
C LYS A 560 -17.82 37.57 -6.98
N TRP A 561 -18.44 36.64 -7.74
CA TRP A 561 -17.80 35.37 -8.12
C TRP A 561 -16.57 35.56 -9.01
N PHE A 562 -16.44 36.66 -9.71
CA PHE A 562 -15.24 37.01 -10.47
C PHE A 562 -14.01 37.22 -9.56
N GLU A 563 -14.19 37.78 -8.36
CA GLU A 563 -13.12 37.97 -7.39
C GLU A 563 -12.65 36.62 -6.80
N GLU A 564 -13.62 35.73 -6.54
CA GLU A 564 -13.33 34.36 -6.05
C GLU A 564 -12.55 33.52 -7.10
N ARG A 565 -12.91 33.63 -8.37
CA ARG A 565 -12.11 33.01 -9.47
C ARG A 565 -10.69 33.58 -9.56
N ARG A 566 -10.54 34.87 -9.32
CA ARG A 566 -9.20 35.49 -9.29
C ARG A 566 -8.34 34.91 -8.18
N LEU A 567 -8.92 34.56 -7.05
CA LEU A 567 -8.22 33.90 -5.96
C LEU A 567 -7.60 32.56 -6.41
N ILE A 568 -8.31 31.74 -7.18
CA ILE A 568 -7.76 30.47 -7.71
C ILE A 568 -6.44 30.74 -8.44
N GLY A 569 -6.43 31.71 -9.37
CA GLY A 569 -5.22 32.07 -10.11
C GLY A 569 -4.11 32.64 -9.23
N GLN A 570 -4.43 33.39 -8.16
CA GLN A 570 -3.43 33.91 -7.23
C GLN A 570 -2.82 32.77 -6.38
N LEU A 571 -3.63 31.84 -5.89
CA LEU A 571 -3.16 30.70 -5.12
C LEU A 571 -2.31 29.75 -5.99
N ASP A 572 -2.66 29.58 -7.25
CA ASP A 572 -1.85 28.80 -8.19
C ASP A 572 -0.46 29.41 -8.43
N GLN A 573 -0.35 30.75 -8.39
CA GLN A 573 0.96 31.42 -8.52
C GLN A 573 1.88 31.19 -7.33
N ILE A 574 1.34 30.98 -6.13
CA ILE A 574 2.14 30.74 -4.93
C ILE A 574 2.45 29.28 -4.67
N ARG A 575 1.91 28.34 -5.47
CA ARG A 575 2.26 26.92 -5.36
C ARG A 575 3.78 26.74 -5.40
N VAL A 576 4.28 25.89 -4.52
CA VAL A 576 5.70 25.55 -4.48
C VAL A 576 6.03 24.75 -5.74
N ARG A 577 7.04 25.18 -6.48
CA ARG A 577 7.59 24.41 -7.62
C ARG A 577 8.77 23.59 -7.11
N SER A 578 8.67 22.27 -7.20
CA SER A 578 9.60 21.30 -6.61
C SER A 578 11.09 21.51 -6.93
N SER A 579 11.42 22.25 -7.97
CA SER A 579 12.80 22.47 -8.44
C SER A 579 13.53 23.66 -7.78
N ARG A 580 12.90 24.49 -6.95
CA ARG A 580 13.48 25.79 -6.56
C ARG A 580 13.73 26.00 -5.06
N HIS A 581 13.14 25.21 -4.16
CA HIS A 581 13.28 25.45 -2.72
C HIS A 581 13.54 24.13 -1.97
N ARG A 582 14.42 24.21 -0.96
CA ARG A 582 14.63 23.10 -0.03
C ARG A 582 13.32 22.85 0.73
N LEU A 583 12.91 21.57 0.84
CA LEU A 583 11.72 21.19 1.58
C LEU A 583 11.76 21.69 3.03
N ASP A 584 10.67 22.29 3.47
CA ASP A 584 10.39 22.51 4.90
C ASP A 584 10.00 21.16 5.53
N VAL A 585 11.00 20.42 6.02
CA VAL A 585 10.80 19.06 6.58
C VAL A 585 9.88 19.09 7.80
N ALA A 586 9.86 20.17 8.57
CA ALA A 586 8.95 20.31 9.73
C ALA A 586 7.50 20.48 9.27
N GLY A 587 7.27 21.30 8.24
CA GLY A 587 5.96 21.43 7.61
C GLY A 587 5.50 20.12 6.97
N ALA A 588 6.38 19.47 6.22
CA ALA A 588 6.08 18.17 5.59
C ALA A 588 5.69 17.11 6.63
N HIS A 589 6.42 17.02 7.75
CA HIS A 589 6.08 16.10 8.84
C HIS A 589 4.71 16.39 9.46
N SER A 590 4.43 17.64 9.71
CA SER A 590 3.14 18.09 10.28
C SER A 590 1.96 17.73 9.36
N PHE A 591 2.07 18.01 8.06
CA PHE A 591 1.04 17.65 7.08
C PHE A 591 0.95 16.15 6.81
N SER A 592 2.06 15.40 6.90
CA SER A 592 2.03 13.93 6.85
C SER A 592 1.27 13.33 8.04
N GLN A 593 1.37 13.93 9.24
CA GLN A 593 0.55 13.55 10.40
C GLN A 593 -0.94 13.79 10.14
N TRP A 594 -1.30 14.94 9.56
CA TRP A 594 -2.68 15.21 9.18
C TRP A 594 -3.22 14.23 8.14
N GLN A 595 -2.44 13.95 7.10
CA GLN A 595 -2.82 12.98 6.07
C GLN A 595 -2.98 11.56 6.64
N ALA A 596 -2.12 11.14 7.58
CA ALA A 596 -2.25 9.85 8.28
C ALA A 596 -3.54 9.78 9.11
N CYS A 597 -3.94 10.89 9.76
CA CYS A 597 -5.22 11.00 10.46
C CYS A 597 -6.40 10.90 9.48
N LEU A 598 -6.35 11.62 8.36
CA LEU A 598 -7.40 11.59 7.32
C LEU A 598 -7.54 10.21 6.71
N TRP A 599 -6.44 9.57 6.33
CA TRP A 599 -6.42 8.22 5.79
C TRP A 599 -7.04 7.20 6.76
N SER A 600 -6.66 7.26 8.04
CA SER A 600 -7.21 6.35 9.05
C SER A 600 -8.68 6.67 9.37
N ALA A 601 -9.07 7.94 9.45
CA ALA A 601 -10.44 8.36 9.70
C ALA A 601 -11.38 7.99 8.53
N ARG A 602 -10.90 8.13 7.28
CA ARG A 602 -11.64 7.66 6.10
C ARG A 602 -11.82 6.15 6.12
N SER A 603 -10.79 5.39 6.50
CA SER A 603 -10.90 3.93 6.64
C SER A 603 -11.94 3.54 7.73
N LEU A 604 -12.04 4.31 8.81
CA LEU A 604 -13.08 4.15 9.82
C LEU A 604 -14.46 4.53 9.27
N ASN A 605 -14.57 5.64 8.52
CA ASN A 605 -15.81 6.07 7.85
C ASN A 605 -16.35 4.96 6.92
N GLN A 606 -15.48 4.35 6.12
CA GLN A 606 -15.81 3.24 5.24
C GLN A 606 -16.25 1.99 6.01
N LEU A 607 -15.54 1.63 7.09
CA LEU A 607 -15.92 0.52 7.97
C LEU A 607 -17.30 0.76 8.59
N LEU A 608 -17.60 1.98 8.99
CA LEU A 608 -18.88 2.40 9.55
C LEU A 608 -20.00 2.52 8.50
N LEU A 609 -19.72 2.23 7.23
CA LEU A 609 -20.67 2.32 6.11
C LEU A 609 -21.35 3.71 6.06
N LEU A 610 -20.58 4.76 6.27
CA LEU A 610 -21.02 6.15 6.15
C LEU A 610 -20.78 6.66 4.72
N PRO A 611 -21.49 7.72 4.29
CA PRO A 611 -21.25 8.35 2.99
C PRO A 611 -19.77 8.74 2.82
N GLU A 612 -19.25 8.55 1.61
CA GLU A 612 -17.88 8.91 1.27
C GLU A 612 -17.70 10.43 1.20
N VAL A 613 -16.54 10.90 1.63
CA VAL A 613 -16.13 12.28 1.53
C VAL A 613 -15.11 12.43 0.42
N SER A 614 -15.34 13.38 -0.49
CA SER A 614 -14.44 13.66 -1.61
C SER A 614 -13.07 14.11 -1.11
N LEU A 615 -12.01 13.57 -1.74
CA LEU A 615 -10.62 13.91 -1.47
C LEU A 615 -10.00 14.75 -2.60
N LEU A 616 -10.67 14.86 -3.75
CA LEU A 616 -10.09 15.40 -4.99
C LEU A 616 -9.49 16.79 -4.82
N HIS A 617 -10.16 17.63 -4.07
CA HIS A 617 -9.74 19.03 -3.87
C HIS A 617 -9.39 19.37 -2.42
N LEU A 618 -9.43 18.37 -1.53
CA LEU A 618 -9.26 18.59 -0.10
C LEU A 618 -7.83 18.97 0.31
N PHE A 619 -6.84 18.46 -0.41
CA PHE A 619 -5.43 18.71 -0.11
C PHE A 619 -4.61 18.75 -1.40
N SER A 620 -3.88 19.84 -1.58
CA SER A 620 -2.80 19.96 -2.57
C SER A 620 -1.53 20.36 -1.83
N GLY A 621 -0.53 19.46 -1.85
CA GLY A 621 0.72 19.65 -1.11
C GLY A 621 1.48 20.90 -1.54
N THR A 622 1.64 21.10 -2.85
CA THR A 622 2.32 22.27 -3.39
C THR A 622 1.61 23.58 -3.04
N MET A 623 0.28 23.57 -2.99
CA MET A 623 -0.54 24.68 -2.57
C MET A 623 -0.34 24.99 -1.08
N VAL A 624 -0.56 24.00 -0.22
CA VAL A 624 -0.50 24.18 1.25
C VAL A 624 0.89 24.62 1.70
N HIS A 625 1.94 24.06 1.10
CA HIS A 625 3.32 24.52 1.37
C HIS A 625 3.61 25.91 0.81
N GLY A 626 3.03 26.27 -0.34
CA GLY A 626 3.11 27.61 -0.90
C GLY A 626 2.49 28.66 0.01
N VAL A 627 1.28 28.39 0.50
CA VAL A 627 0.59 29.23 1.50
C VAL A 627 1.39 29.34 2.79
N LEU A 628 1.91 28.20 3.30
CA LEU A 628 2.75 28.22 4.51
C LEU A 628 3.98 29.12 4.36
N ASN A 629 4.65 29.07 3.21
CA ASN A 629 5.79 29.92 2.92
C ASN A 629 5.40 31.41 2.83
N TYR A 630 4.27 31.71 2.20
CA TYR A 630 3.72 33.06 2.12
C TYR A 630 3.44 33.63 3.52
N LEU A 631 2.77 32.86 4.39
CA LEU A 631 2.47 33.23 5.76
C LEU A 631 3.75 33.42 6.60
N LYS A 632 4.75 32.54 6.44
CA LYS A 632 6.06 32.68 7.11
C LYS A 632 6.85 33.89 6.66
N SER A 633 6.61 34.43 5.47
CA SER A 633 7.23 35.66 4.97
C SER A 633 6.54 36.95 5.42
N GLY A 634 5.52 36.83 6.29
CA GLY A 634 4.77 37.97 6.83
C GLY A 634 3.48 38.32 6.08
N GLY A 635 3.08 37.46 5.12
CA GLY A 635 1.77 37.57 4.49
C GLY A 635 0.65 37.22 5.47
N THR A 636 -0.57 37.72 5.21
CA THR A 636 -1.74 37.43 6.01
C THR A 636 -2.89 36.88 5.18
N VAL A 637 -3.75 36.09 5.82
CA VAL A 637 -4.91 35.49 5.15
C VAL A 637 -5.91 36.56 4.73
N GLU A 638 -6.10 37.61 5.53
CA GLU A 638 -7.03 38.70 5.30
C GLU A 638 -6.72 39.49 4.01
N HIS A 639 -5.43 39.61 3.66
CA HIS A 639 -5.02 40.29 2.42
C HIS A 639 -5.17 39.40 1.17
N MET A 640 -5.34 38.10 1.38
CA MET A 640 -5.39 37.14 0.29
C MET A 640 -6.82 36.82 -0.13
N LEU A 641 -7.76 36.74 0.82
CA LEU A 641 -9.08 36.17 0.57
C LEU A 641 -10.12 37.25 0.25
N PRO A 642 -10.92 37.09 -0.83
CA PRO A 642 -12.17 37.79 -1.05
C PRO A 642 -13.19 37.47 0.06
N GLU A 643 -14.30 38.26 0.07
CA GLU A 643 -15.26 38.22 1.17
C GLU A 643 -15.89 36.84 1.43
N PHE A 644 -16.30 36.14 0.40
CA PHE A 644 -16.89 34.77 0.55
C PHE A 644 -15.84 33.77 1.05
N SER A 645 -14.69 33.70 0.40
CA SER A 645 -13.58 32.81 0.80
C SER A 645 -13.13 33.13 2.23
N PHE A 646 -13.11 34.40 2.65
CA PHE A 646 -12.75 34.78 4.00
C PHE A 646 -13.81 34.35 5.03
N ALA A 647 -15.09 34.46 4.68
CA ALA A 647 -16.18 34.00 5.55
C ALA A 647 -16.11 32.45 5.70
N LEU A 648 -15.90 31.74 4.62
CA LEU A 648 -15.72 30.28 4.62
C LEU A 648 -14.50 29.87 5.45
N TYR A 649 -13.35 30.51 5.21
CA TYR A 649 -12.13 30.28 5.98
C TYR A 649 -12.35 30.48 7.48
N SER A 650 -12.99 31.61 7.86
CA SER A 650 -13.28 31.93 9.25
C SER A 650 -14.21 30.91 9.90
N THR A 651 -15.22 30.45 9.17
CA THR A 651 -16.17 29.42 9.61
C THR A 651 -15.45 28.08 9.85
N LEU A 652 -14.63 27.60 8.87
CA LEU A 652 -13.88 26.38 9.01
C LEU A 652 -12.85 26.44 10.15
N LEU A 653 -12.10 27.54 10.24
CA LEU A 653 -11.11 27.75 11.31
C LEU A 653 -11.76 27.78 12.70
N HIS A 654 -12.90 28.45 12.82
CA HIS A 654 -13.67 28.48 14.06
C HIS A 654 -14.19 27.09 14.43
N ALA A 655 -14.77 26.34 13.47
CA ALA A 655 -15.25 25.00 13.69
C ALA A 655 -14.12 24.07 14.15
N VAL A 656 -12.95 24.09 13.47
CA VAL A 656 -11.77 23.29 13.85
C VAL A 656 -11.33 23.57 15.29
N LYS A 657 -11.30 24.85 15.71
CA LYS A 657 -10.84 25.23 17.05
C LYS A 657 -11.84 24.89 18.15
N ASN A 658 -13.14 24.92 17.86
CA ASN A 658 -14.20 24.73 18.84
C ASN A 658 -14.81 23.31 18.88
N CYS A 659 -14.53 22.49 17.89
CA CYS A 659 -15.12 21.16 17.79
C CYS A 659 -14.48 20.13 18.76
N SER A 660 -13.39 20.48 19.47
CA SER A 660 -12.80 19.56 20.42
C SER A 660 -13.66 19.43 21.68
N SER A 661 -14.16 18.24 21.95
CA SER A 661 -14.75 17.93 23.25
C SER A 661 -13.71 18.12 24.37
N LYS A 662 -14.12 18.74 25.47
CA LYS A 662 -13.27 19.16 26.62
C LYS A 662 -12.17 18.14 26.98
N PRO A 663 -10.97 18.63 27.36
CA PRO A 663 -9.85 17.72 27.68
C PRO A 663 -10.23 16.77 28.83
N ARG A 664 -9.91 15.46 28.67
CA ARG A 664 -9.97 14.49 29.76
C ARG A 664 -9.10 15.02 30.90
N PRO A 665 -9.58 15.06 32.15
CA PRO A 665 -8.70 15.26 33.29
C PRO A 665 -7.63 14.16 33.25
N SER A 666 -6.37 14.57 33.21
CA SER A 666 -5.24 13.68 33.33
C SER A 666 -5.44 12.82 34.57
N SER A 667 -5.54 11.51 34.41
CA SER A 667 -5.53 10.56 35.53
C SER A 667 -4.16 10.71 36.21
N GLY A 668 -4.12 11.55 37.22
CA GLY A 668 -2.97 11.73 38.10
C GLY A 668 -2.73 10.43 38.84
N GLY A 669 -1.68 9.72 38.46
CA GLY A 669 -1.12 8.62 39.23
C GLY A 669 -0.68 9.16 40.60
N ALA A 670 -1.49 8.89 41.62
CA ALA A 670 -1.14 9.13 43.01
C ALA A 670 -0.02 8.16 43.42
N GLY A 671 1.21 8.57 43.20
CA GLY A 671 2.39 7.94 43.77
C GLY A 671 2.79 8.68 45.03
N ARG A 672 2.30 8.25 46.19
CA ARG A 672 2.85 8.65 47.50
C ARG A 672 4.22 8.02 47.68
N GLY A 673 5.27 8.82 47.71
CA GLY A 673 6.59 8.44 48.14
C GLY A 673 7.19 9.55 49.00
N ARG A 674 7.28 9.28 50.32
CA ARG A 674 7.88 10.11 51.33
C ARG A 674 9.43 10.13 51.23
N GLY A 675 10.03 11.28 51.34
CA GLY A 675 11.09 11.60 52.29
C GLY A 675 12.54 11.26 51.94
N GLY A 676 13.40 12.28 52.02
CA GLY A 676 14.82 12.11 52.23
C GLY A 676 15.68 13.22 51.66
N GLU A 677 15.80 14.35 52.37
CA GLU A 677 16.88 15.32 52.23
C GLU A 677 18.23 14.70 52.52
N ARG A 678 19.24 15.07 51.78
CA ARG A 678 20.59 15.54 52.22
C ARG A 678 21.56 15.65 51.07
N GLY A 679 21.96 16.70 50.67
CA GLY A 679 22.99 17.56 50.46
C GLY A 679 24.40 16.98 50.35
N ARG A 680 25.14 17.36 49.31
CA ARG A 680 26.52 17.86 49.45
C ARG A 680 27.08 18.37 48.12
N ARG A 681 27.70 19.49 48.25
CA ARG A 681 28.51 20.25 47.29
C ARG A 681 29.75 19.48 46.85
N GLY A 682 30.19 19.73 45.60
CA GLY A 682 31.54 19.41 45.17
C GLY A 682 31.89 20.02 43.81
N ARG A 683 32.76 20.99 43.85
CA ARG A 683 33.37 21.80 42.78
C ARG A 683 34.28 21.01 41.88
N GLY A 684 34.44 21.48 40.62
CA GLY A 684 35.80 21.75 40.05
C GLY A 684 36.21 20.89 38.88
N ALA A 685 36.47 21.51 37.82
CA ALA A 685 37.66 21.92 37.07
C ALA A 685 37.73 21.29 35.68
N VAL A 686 37.66 22.10 34.69
CA VAL A 686 38.58 22.51 33.61
C VAL A 686 39.63 21.45 33.20
N GLY A 687 39.64 21.15 31.91
CA GLY A 687 40.70 20.45 31.21
C GLY A 687 40.54 20.45 29.71
N GLN A 688 41.11 21.46 29.04
CA GLN A 688 41.42 21.48 27.62
C GLN A 688 42.52 20.47 27.32
N THR A 689 42.46 19.75 26.22
CA THR A 689 43.65 19.54 25.37
C THR A 689 43.29 19.18 23.92
N ARG A 690 44.02 19.81 23.05
CA ARG A 690 44.09 19.70 21.59
C ARG A 690 44.77 18.38 21.18
N GLY A 691 44.44 17.88 19.99
CA GLY A 691 45.26 16.88 19.33
C GLY A 691 44.81 16.57 17.91
N ARG A 692 45.57 17.08 16.99
CA ARG A 692 45.53 16.95 15.49
C ARG A 692 45.68 15.49 15.01
N GLY A 693 45.06 15.16 13.86
CA GLY A 693 45.88 14.60 12.82
C GLY A 693 45.30 13.47 11.95
N ARG A 694 45.14 13.81 10.68
CA ARG A 694 45.33 13.01 9.46
C ARG A 694 44.39 11.84 9.14
N GLY A 695 43.72 12.05 7.97
CA GLY A 695 43.04 11.07 7.12
C GLY A 695 44.03 10.17 6.33
N PRO A 696 43.68 9.70 5.13
CA PRO A 696 42.59 8.81 4.78
C PRO A 696 43.09 7.49 4.14
N ARG A 697 42.26 6.44 4.05
CA ARG A 697 42.45 5.39 3.02
C ARG A 697 41.16 4.71 2.61
N ARG A 698 40.98 4.64 1.30
CA ARG A 698 40.01 3.93 0.48
C ARG A 698 40.04 2.41 0.66
N ARG A 699 38.87 1.80 0.49
CA ARG A 699 38.47 0.55 -0.20
C ARG A 699 37.29 -0.05 0.57
N GLY A 700 36.24 -0.53 -0.04
CA GLY A 700 35.93 -1.09 -1.31
C GLY A 700 34.41 -1.22 -1.48
N ASN A 701 34.04 -1.21 -2.67
CA ASN A 701 32.77 -1.32 -3.30
C ASN A 701 32.08 -2.66 -2.97
N ASP A 702 30.82 -2.66 -2.55
CA ASP A 702 29.90 -3.72 -2.94
C ASP A 702 28.52 -3.11 -3.10
N GLY A 703 28.14 -3.01 -4.39
CA GLY A 703 26.90 -2.42 -4.83
C GLY A 703 25.74 -3.38 -4.67
N ILE A 704 24.72 -2.93 -3.94
CA ILE A 704 23.37 -3.46 -4.08
C ILE A 704 22.66 -2.51 -5.04
N SER A 705 22.45 -2.97 -6.26
CA SER A 705 21.79 -2.24 -7.33
C SER A 705 20.35 -1.90 -6.95
N ASN A 706 20.08 -0.61 -6.91
CA ASN A 706 18.76 -0.02 -6.69
C ASN A 706 17.93 -0.20 -7.98
N ARG A 707 17.00 -1.14 -8.00
CA ARG A 707 16.23 -1.55 -9.19
C ARG A 707 15.20 -0.53 -9.68
N PHE A 708 14.97 0.55 -8.93
CA PHE A 708 14.10 1.64 -9.35
C PHE A 708 14.84 2.79 -10.06
N ALA A 709 16.16 2.83 -10.02
CA ALA A 709 16.97 3.86 -10.70
C ALA A 709 17.15 3.63 -12.21
N ALA A 710 16.73 2.50 -12.76
CA ALA A 710 16.86 2.17 -14.18
C ALA A 710 15.73 2.74 -15.08
N LEU A 711 14.96 3.71 -14.57
CA LEU A 711 13.95 4.45 -15.34
C LEU A 711 14.35 5.93 -15.56
N GLU A 712 15.61 6.29 -15.38
CA GLU A 712 16.10 7.59 -15.86
C GLU A 712 16.37 7.52 -17.36
N LEU A 713 15.66 8.38 -18.04
CA LEU A 713 15.72 8.74 -19.45
C LEU A 713 17.14 9.07 -19.89
N ASN A 714 17.55 8.44 -20.96
CA ASN A 714 18.39 9.13 -21.95
C ASN A 714 17.44 9.80 -22.95
N ASP A 715 17.72 11.05 -23.26
CA ASP A 715 17.08 11.94 -24.21
C ASP A 715 16.70 11.30 -25.55
#